data_812c60145c1f5432eb4b17a15137a4e1
#
_entry.id   812c60145c1f5432eb4b17a15137a4e1
#
_cell.length_a   1.000
_cell.length_b   1.000
_cell.length_c   1.000
_cell.angle_alpha   90.00
_cell.angle_beta   90.00
_cell.angle_gamma   90.00
#
_symmetry.space_group_name_H-M   'P 1'
#
loop_
_entity.id
_entity.type
_entity.pdbx_description
1 polymer ?
#
loop_
_entity_poly.entity_id
_entity_poly.type
_entity_poly.pdbx_seq_one_letter_code
_entity_poly.pdbx_strand_id
1 'polypeptide(L)'
;MGMTTDTSGEREPAIYTADEPLLITSARPLTREPAPAPPARRRLRPGAGVAASPVARQFALLFTYLVAGIAVTWPRFTYLVDGKVQATRDGGVYVWDFWWIAHQIEHLGNPWYTRLIAAPVGAQLGYHALMPLEGVVMFPVTVLFGPSAAYNLLTVLMPGLTGYAMYRAARLWLPGQLGPIAAGAFLGLSSEIAWHAWFQLNISAGVLFLPIALEAAIRLRRTPHWPQALFLGLAVAGSLLSDQQSAVLVIILVAVILLPWLLGARGWDGWAGPDPGGSDAPPQSGRTKLAMTGLAVVIAGVVASPQIAAMVAQTRSGGAYMPPDLVARYYTTSGSYLPGVFLASPRVALYGLTGLNSVVYQGKTGDGVPTFGLVLSLLALLGLITAWRRGNAWLLAVLWLGSAALGLGTTLHLGNTTYVPVAEIWHGVRVSMIMPFTWFVQLPGMAGFREAARILMLGFVPAAMLAGAGVIWLRQHAPLALIPVLLAGALELGWPSTNGVGVMRTSLPDLDRPIAADHSSSIVVDVPFGIRGGVPLPGEGATFDPHAQVLATADGHPRAVAYLSRIPETTLHDILGHPFYADLLALQRHQHPIHAALAGRHRYQGLLTAARLDARRMDVGWIIVWHPVTGLAQYLAKTGFRLDYRADGIPVYRAIGASSQH
;
A
#
# COMPACT_ATOMS: atom_id res chain seq x y z
N MET A 1 33.44 30.85 -59.02
CA MET A 1 32.67 30.73 -60.25
C MET A 1 31.25 30.89 -59.82
N GLY A 2 30.59 31.99 -59.91
CA GLY A 2 30.54 32.96 -60.97
C GLY A 2 29.09 33.08 -61.38
N MET A 3 28.59 34.21 -61.14
CA MET A 3 27.76 35.17 -61.87
C MET A 3 26.30 35.05 -61.55
N THR A 4 25.66 36.09 -60.86
CA THR A 4 25.16 37.39 -61.38
C THR A 4 24.11 37.23 -62.44
N THR A 5 22.90 37.81 -62.33
CA THR A 5 22.43 39.18 -62.59
C THR A 5 20.93 39.21 -62.28
N ASP A 6 20.33 40.11 -61.51
CA ASP A 6 19.98 41.51 -61.72
C ASP A 6 18.91 41.75 -62.80
N THR A 7 17.91 42.47 -62.45
CA THR A 7 17.22 43.65 -62.99
C THR A 7 15.73 43.65 -62.62
N SER A 8 15.29 44.51 -61.70
CA SER A 8 14.79 45.91 -61.88
C SER A 8 13.48 46.05 -62.65
N GLY A 9 12.59 46.83 -62.06
CA GLY A 9 11.44 47.41 -62.79
C GLY A 9 10.35 47.96 -61.89
N GLU A 10 10.61 49.11 -61.31
CA GLU A 10 9.73 50.20 -60.95
C GLU A 10 8.46 50.34 -61.81
N ARG A 11 7.35 50.75 -61.20
CA ARG A 11 6.62 51.99 -61.44
C ARG A 11 5.39 52.15 -60.55
N GLU A 12 5.43 53.10 -59.65
CA GLU A 12 4.32 54.02 -59.35
C GLU A 12 4.03 54.95 -60.53
N PRO A 13 3.02 55.83 -60.54
CA PRO A 13 2.12 56.39 -59.54
C PRO A 13 0.69 56.70 -60.04
N ALA A 14 -0.11 57.34 -59.17
CA ALA A 14 -0.94 58.50 -59.26
C ALA A 14 -2.25 58.39 -58.51
N ILE A 15 -2.37 59.08 -57.39
CA ILE A 15 -2.96 60.42 -57.15
C ILE A 15 -4.25 60.63 -57.91
N TYR A 16 -5.38 60.71 -57.27
CA TYR A 16 -6.37 61.76 -57.43
C TYR A 16 -7.13 62.08 -56.14
N THR A 17 -7.19 63.38 -55.92
CA THR A 17 -7.69 64.16 -54.80
C THR A 17 -9.18 64.41 -54.89
N ALA A 18 -9.77 64.61 -53.67
CA ALA A 18 -10.85 65.54 -53.32
C ALA A 18 -12.24 65.34 -53.91
N ASP A 19 -13.27 65.24 -53.08
CA ASP A 19 -14.05 66.41 -52.65
C ASP A 19 -15.03 66.07 -51.51
N GLU A 20 -15.07 66.87 -50.51
CA GLU A 20 -16.07 67.04 -49.46
C GLU A 20 -17.35 67.69 -50.02
N PRO A 21 -18.36 67.99 -49.20
CA PRO A 21 -19.25 67.14 -48.37
C PRO A 21 -20.73 67.49 -48.71
N LEU A 22 -21.62 66.59 -48.36
CA LEU A 22 -23.03 66.98 -48.17
C LEU A 22 -23.57 66.52 -46.82
N LEU A 23 -23.73 67.50 -45.93
CA LEU A 23 -24.53 67.47 -44.74
C LEU A 23 -25.97 67.07 -45.05
N ILE A 24 -26.38 65.87 -44.71
CA ILE A 24 -27.80 65.50 -44.62
C ILE A 24 -28.11 65.36 -43.11
N THR A 25 -28.88 66.30 -42.62
CA THR A 25 -29.49 66.38 -41.30
C THR A 25 -30.20 65.08 -40.93
N SER A 26 -29.76 64.55 -39.79
CA SER A 26 -30.32 63.38 -39.14
C SER A 26 -31.77 63.58 -38.68
N ALA A 27 -32.69 62.83 -39.23
CA ALA A 27 -33.99 62.59 -38.62
C ALA A 27 -33.81 61.63 -37.41
N ARG A 28 -34.15 62.13 -36.24
CA ARG A 28 -34.24 61.30 -35.02
C ARG A 28 -35.25 60.17 -35.27
N PRO A 29 -34.92 58.91 -35.04
CA PRO A 29 -35.95 57.87 -34.98
C PRO A 29 -36.73 58.05 -33.65
N LEU A 30 -38.03 58.10 -33.79
CA LEU A 30 -38.98 57.99 -32.70
C LEU A 30 -38.75 56.69 -31.97
N THR A 31 -38.34 56.80 -30.72
CA THR A 31 -38.28 55.68 -29.77
C THR A 31 -39.71 55.14 -29.55
N ARG A 32 -40.04 54.01 -30.13
CA ARG A 32 -41.18 53.22 -29.73
C ARG A 32 -40.90 52.70 -28.32
N GLU A 33 -41.71 53.15 -27.36
CA GLU A 33 -41.76 52.45 -26.06
C GLU A 33 -42.03 50.95 -26.26
N PRO A 34 -41.24 50.09 -25.65
CA PRO A 34 -41.53 48.67 -25.72
C PRO A 34 -42.83 48.40 -24.98
N ALA A 35 -43.74 47.67 -25.62
CA ALA A 35 -44.96 47.21 -25.07
C ALA A 35 -44.68 46.45 -23.73
N PRO A 36 -45.53 46.61 -22.69
CA PRO A 36 -45.29 45.89 -21.42
C PRO A 36 -45.25 44.40 -21.67
N ALA A 37 -44.17 43.78 -21.19
CA ALA A 37 -43.97 42.36 -21.28
C ALA A 37 -45.16 41.63 -20.62
N PRO A 38 -45.68 40.56 -21.22
CA PRO A 38 -46.75 39.77 -20.57
C PRO A 38 -46.27 39.26 -19.23
N PRO A 39 -47.12 39.19 -18.18
CA PRO A 39 -46.71 38.73 -16.87
C PRO A 39 -46.07 37.35 -16.96
N ALA A 40 -44.83 37.25 -16.49
CA ALA A 40 -44.07 36.02 -16.46
C ALA A 40 -44.94 34.95 -15.77
N ARG A 41 -45.42 33.98 -16.50
CA ARG A 41 -46.04 32.79 -15.94
C ARG A 41 -45.10 32.23 -14.91
N ARG A 42 -45.38 32.40 -13.60
CA ARG A 42 -44.74 31.72 -12.50
C ARG A 42 -44.80 30.22 -12.80
N ARG A 43 -43.74 29.70 -13.43
CA ARG A 43 -43.55 28.26 -13.43
C ARG A 43 -43.43 27.88 -11.96
N LEU A 44 -44.46 27.23 -11.44
CA LEU A 44 -44.42 26.53 -10.18
C LEU A 44 -43.15 25.64 -10.24
N ARG A 45 -42.10 26.06 -9.55
CA ARG A 45 -40.93 25.18 -9.31
C ARG A 45 -41.53 23.95 -8.60
N PRO A 46 -41.40 22.74 -9.17
CA PRO A 46 -41.74 21.54 -8.44
C PRO A 46 -41.00 21.57 -7.11
N GLY A 47 -41.71 21.32 -6.04
CA GLY A 47 -41.41 21.46 -4.64
C GLY A 47 -39.92 21.57 -4.32
N ALA A 48 -39.56 22.60 -3.58
CA ALA A 48 -38.25 22.70 -2.94
C ALA A 48 -38.09 21.51 -1.99
N GLY A 49 -37.73 20.36 -2.53
CA GLY A 49 -37.15 19.30 -1.75
C GLY A 49 -36.02 19.95 -0.97
N VAL A 50 -36.01 19.81 0.34
CA VAL A 50 -34.97 20.32 1.23
C VAL A 50 -33.65 19.87 0.67
N ALA A 51 -32.97 20.77 -0.04
CA ALA A 51 -31.63 20.47 -0.60
C ALA A 51 -30.74 20.20 0.59
N ALA A 52 -30.33 18.94 0.77
CA ALA A 52 -29.44 18.55 1.84
C ALA A 52 -28.22 19.49 1.87
N SER A 53 -27.84 19.95 3.04
CA SER A 53 -26.69 20.86 3.18
C SER A 53 -25.45 20.24 2.53
N PRO A 54 -24.52 21.05 1.99
CA PRO A 54 -23.28 20.52 1.43
C PRO A 54 -22.55 19.57 2.37
N VAL A 55 -22.61 19.85 3.66
CA VAL A 55 -22.00 19.03 4.72
C VAL A 55 -22.73 17.69 4.84
N ALA A 56 -24.07 17.69 4.93
CA ALA A 56 -24.85 16.45 4.98
C ALA A 56 -24.60 15.54 3.76
N ARG A 57 -24.43 16.14 2.58
CA ARG A 57 -24.10 15.38 1.37
C ARG A 57 -22.70 14.74 1.44
N GLN A 58 -21.71 15.42 2.01
CA GLN A 58 -20.37 14.83 2.19
C GLN A 58 -20.42 13.66 3.19
N PHE A 59 -21.15 13.81 4.28
CA PHE A 59 -21.36 12.70 5.23
C PHE A 59 -22.08 11.52 4.60
N ALA A 60 -23.12 11.75 3.81
CA ALA A 60 -23.83 10.68 3.11
C ALA A 60 -22.91 9.93 2.12
N LEU A 61 -22.06 10.64 1.39
CA LEU A 61 -21.10 10.02 0.48
C LEU A 61 -20.03 9.22 1.24
N LEU A 62 -19.46 9.78 2.31
CA LEU A 62 -18.53 9.04 3.16
C LEU A 62 -19.18 7.76 3.69
N PHE A 63 -20.38 7.87 4.25
CA PHE A 63 -21.14 6.72 4.74
C PHE A 63 -21.37 5.66 3.63
N THR A 64 -21.75 6.10 2.43
CA THR A 64 -21.92 5.19 1.28
C THR A 64 -20.66 4.44 0.94
N TYR A 65 -19.50 5.12 0.91
CA TYR A 65 -18.22 4.46 0.68
C TYR A 65 -17.85 3.49 1.80
N LEU A 66 -18.12 3.83 3.06
CA LEU A 66 -17.85 2.94 4.19
C LEU A 66 -18.72 1.68 4.12
N VAL A 67 -20.01 1.81 3.80
CA VAL A 67 -20.91 0.65 3.59
C VAL A 67 -20.43 -0.21 2.42
N ALA A 68 -19.97 0.40 1.32
CA ALA A 68 -19.38 -0.33 0.21
C ALA A 68 -18.07 -1.02 0.61
N GLY A 69 -17.27 -0.39 1.47
CA GLY A 69 -16.06 -1.00 2.07
C GLY A 69 -16.38 -2.27 2.87
N ILE A 70 -17.46 -2.24 3.66
CA ILE A 70 -17.96 -3.44 4.36
C ILE A 70 -18.32 -4.54 3.34
N ALA A 71 -18.98 -4.17 2.24
CA ALA A 71 -19.39 -5.15 1.23
C ALA A 71 -18.21 -5.84 0.55
N VAL A 72 -17.16 -5.08 0.14
CA VAL A 72 -15.99 -5.66 -0.53
C VAL A 72 -15.05 -6.41 0.43
N THR A 73 -15.19 -6.20 1.75
CA THR A 73 -14.43 -6.92 2.78
C THR A 73 -15.27 -7.95 3.52
N TRP A 74 -16.47 -8.25 3.02
CA TRP A 74 -17.31 -9.30 3.60
C TRP A 74 -16.59 -10.67 3.57
N PRO A 75 -16.66 -11.51 4.65
CA PRO A 75 -17.50 -11.40 5.84
C PRO A 75 -16.82 -10.77 7.07
N ARG A 76 -15.73 -9.99 6.92
CA ARG A 76 -14.93 -9.48 8.04
C ARG A 76 -15.76 -8.78 9.12
N PHE A 77 -16.81 -8.06 8.70
CA PHE A 77 -17.70 -7.35 9.61
C PHE A 77 -18.44 -8.28 10.61
N THR A 78 -18.64 -9.55 10.26
CA THR A 78 -19.39 -10.49 11.11
C THR A 78 -18.63 -10.97 12.34
N TYR A 79 -17.31 -10.75 12.39
CA TYR A 79 -16.44 -11.15 13.50
C TYR A 79 -15.50 -10.04 13.96
N LEU A 80 -15.96 -8.78 13.88
CA LEU A 80 -15.16 -7.61 14.25
C LEU A 80 -14.53 -7.71 15.64
N VAL A 81 -15.32 -8.14 16.64
CA VAL A 81 -14.92 -8.17 18.06
C VAL A 81 -14.85 -9.58 18.64
N ASP A 82 -14.94 -10.62 17.83
CA ASP A 82 -15.00 -12.02 18.30
C ASP A 82 -13.63 -12.62 18.66
N GLY A 83 -12.57 -11.83 18.70
CA GLY A 83 -11.22 -12.35 18.89
C GLY A 83 -10.76 -13.27 17.75
N LYS A 84 -11.28 -13.05 16.54
CA LYS A 84 -10.95 -13.81 15.33
C LYS A 84 -10.37 -12.89 14.29
N VAL A 85 -9.40 -13.40 13.54
CA VAL A 85 -8.78 -12.71 12.41
C VAL A 85 -8.56 -13.68 11.25
N GLN A 86 -8.23 -13.14 10.09
CA GLN A 86 -7.87 -13.96 8.94
C GLN A 86 -6.66 -14.86 9.28
N ALA A 87 -6.75 -16.12 8.94
CA ALA A 87 -5.67 -17.09 9.12
C ALA A 87 -4.56 -16.89 8.07
N THR A 88 -3.93 -15.72 8.09
CA THR A 88 -2.77 -15.37 7.27
C THR A 88 -1.57 -15.10 8.19
N ARG A 89 -0.37 -15.27 7.65
CA ARG A 89 0.85 -14.98 8.40
C ARG A 89 0.92 -13.51 8.79
N ASP A 90 0.60 -12.61 7.86
CA ASP A 90 0.63 -11.16 8.10
C ASP A 90 -0.48 -10.72 9.06
N GLY A 91 -1.66 -11.37 9.03
CA GLY A 91 -2.76 -11.05 9.93
C GLY A 91 -2.41 -11.17 11.40
N GLY A 92 -1.65 -12.21 11.77
CA GLY A 92 -1.15 -12.38 13.13
C GLY A 92 -0.18 -11.27 13.56
N VAL A 93 0.70 -10.88 12.64
CA VAL A 93 1.68 -9.82 12.88
C VAL A 93 0.99 -8.48 13.16
N TYR A 94 0.00 -8.09 12.35
CA TYR A 94 -0.71 -6.82 12.55
C TYR A 94 -1.50 -6.78 13.87
N VAL A 95 -2.06 -7.91 14.31
CA VAL A 95 -2.69 -7.98 15.64
C VAL A 95 -1.66 -7.73 16.74
N TRP A 96 -0.47 -8.34 16.64
CA TRP A 96 0.62 -8.09 17.56
C TRP A 96 1.10 -6.63 17.50
N ASP A 97 1.22 -6.03 16.31
CA ASP A 97 1.62 -4.64 16.11
C ASP A 97 0.67 -3.65 16.79
N PHE A 98 -0.66 -3.84 16.66
CA PHE A 98 -1.64 -3.01 17.35
C PHE A 98 -1.56 -3.14 18.87
N TRP A 99 -1.41 -4.36 19.35
CA TRP A 99 -1.19 -4.61 20.78
C TRP A 99 0.11 -3.95 21.26
N TRP A 100 1.20 -4.13 20.51
CA TRP A 100 2.52 -3.58 20.87
C TRP A 100 2.52 -2.06 20.94
N ILE A 101 1.92 -1.38 19.97
CA ILE A 101 1.81 0.09 19.99
C ILE A 101 0.96 0.54 21.17
N ALA A 102 -0.18 -0.09 21.45
CA ALA A 102 -1.00 0.22 22.60
C ALA A 102 -0.23 0.04 23.92
N HIS A 103 0.48 -1.08 24.05
CA HIS A 103 1.35 -1.34 25.19
C HIS A 103 2.44 -0.26 25.37
N GLN A 104 3.06 0.18 24.28
CA GLN A 104 4.06 1.25 24.35
C GLN A 104 3.45 2.62 24.69
N ILE A 105 2.25 2.93 24.24
CA ILE A 105 1.54 4.16 24.61
C ILE A 105 1.23 4.16 26.11
N GLU A 106 0.72 3.07 26.65
CA GLU A 106 0.39 2.93 28.08
C GLU A 106 1.61 3.07 28.97
N HIS A 107 2.78 2.60 28.53
CA HIS A 107 4.03 2.62 29.30
C HIS A 107 4.99 3.76 28.88
N LEU A 108 4.59 4.65 27.97
CA LEU A 108 5.42 5.72 27.39
C LEU A 108 6.77 5.20 26.86
N GLY A 109 6.75 3.99 26.30
CA GLY A 109 7.92 3.29 25.80
C GLY A 109 8.30 3.60 24.36
N ASN A 110 9.31 2.91 23.86
CA ASN A 110 9.80 3.05 22.48
C ASN A 110 9.18 1.96 21.57
N PRO A 111 8.26 2.30 20.64
CA PRO A 111 7.61 1.31 19.80
C PRO A 111 8.54 0.68 18.74
N TRP A 112 9.70 1.26 18.44
CA TRP A 112 10.60 0.79 17.38
C TRP A 112 11.64 -0.25 17.84
N TYR A 113 11.59 -0.71 19.09
CA TYR A 113 12.43 -1.79 19.58
C TYR A 113 11.65 -2.64 20.58
N THR A 114 11.80 -3.96 20.50
CA THR A 114 11.15 -4.89 21.41
C THR A 114 12.09 -6.05 21.82
N ARG A 115 11.90 -6.56 23.03
CA ARG A 115 12.48 -7.83 23.50
C ARG A 115 11.46 -8.96 23.54
N LEU A 116 10.20 -8.68 23.17
CA LEU A 116 9.11 -9.66 23.25
C LEU A 116 9.04 -10.59 22.04
N ILE A 117 9.82 -10.36 21.02
CA ILE A 117 10.00 -11.27 19.88
C ILE A 117 11.48 -11.38 19.54
N ALA A 118 11.86 -12.45 18.85
CA ALA A 118 13.26 -12.79 18.59
C ALA A 118 14.11 -12.88 19.88
N ALA A 119 13.49 -13.34 20.97
CA ALA A 119 14.17 -13.48 22.25
C ALA A 119 15.29 -14.54 22.18
N PRO A 120 16.41 -14.35 22.92
CA PRO A 120 16.68 -13.29 23.89
C PRO A 120 17.21 -11.98 23.30
N VAL A 121 17.53 -11.93 22.01
CA VAL A 121 18.24 -10.80 21.38
C VAL A 121 17.32 -9.58 21.20
N GLY A 122 16.04 -9.81 20.88
CA GLY A 122 15.07 -8.78 20.56
C GLY A 122 15.14 -8.33 19.09
N ALA A 123 14.28 -7.38 18.73
CA ALA A 123 14.10 -6.93 17.34
C ALA A 123 14.00 -5.42 17.23
N GLN A 124 14.65 -4.86 16.20
CA GLN A 124 14.46 -3.50 15.75
C GLN A 124 13.30 -3.46 14.73
N LEU A 125 12.39 -2.51 14.88
CA LEU A 125 11.14 -2.42 14.13
C LEU A 125 11.11 -1.21 13.16
N GLY A 126 12.22 -0.52 12.94
CA GLY A 126 12.30 0.65 12.06
C GLY A 126 11.90 0.36 10.61
N TYR A 127 12.20 -0.84 10.11
CA TYR A 127 11.77 -1.32 8.78
C TYR A 127 10.62 -2.32 8.84
N HIS A 128 10.03 -2.52 10.01
CA HIS A 128 8.85 -3.37 10.15
C HIS A 128 7.60 -2.67 9.64
N ALA A 129 6.58 -3.44 9.26
CA ALA A 129 5.27 -2.93 8.86
C ALA A 129 4.40 -2.56 10.09
N LEU A 130 4.99 -1.82 11.03
CA LEU A 130 4.43 -1.56 12.36
C LEU A 130 3.16 -0.70 12.34
N MET A 131 2.96 0.13 11.32
CA MET A 131 1.82 1.05 11.18
C MET A 131 1.62 1.97 12.41
N PRO A 132 2.63 2.78 12.82
CA PRO A 132 2.52 3.58 14.04
C PRO A 132 1.34 4.56 14.03
N LEU A 133 0.99 5.13 12.87
CA LEU A 133 -0.15 6.05 12.77
C LEU A 133 -1.47 5.34 13.09
N GLU A 134 -1.70 4.20 12.45
CA GLU A 134 -2.91 3.41 12.64
C GLU A 134 -2.99 2.85 14.05
N GLY A 135 -1.85 2.42 14.62
CA GLY A 135 -1.77 1.98 16.01
C GLY A 135 -2.21 3.06 17.00
N VAL A 136 -1.76 4.31 16.81
CA VAL A 136 -2.19 5.46 17.62
C VAL A 136 -3.68 5.77 17.42
N VAL A 137 -4.16 5.79 16.17
CA VAL A 137 -5.58 6.07 15.86
C VAL A 137 -6.49 4.97 16.42
N MET A 138 -6.07 3.70 16.35
CA MET A 138 -6.82 2.55 16.84
C MET A 138 -6.57 2.25 18.32
N PHE A 139 -5.73 3.01 19.02
CA PHE A 139 -5.44 2.81 20.44
C PHE A 139 -6.70 2.65 21.29
N PRO A 140 -7.73 3.52 21.19
CA PRO A 140 -8.94 3.34 21.98
C PRO A 140 -9.69 2.03 21.68
N VAL A 141 -9.71 1.62 20.40
CA VAL A 141 -10.34 0.35 19.99
C VAL A 141 -9.54 -0.84 20.50
N THR A 142 -8.21 -0.76 20.44
CA THR A 142 -7.31 -1.80 20.93
C THR A 142 -7.50 -2.03 22.43
N VAL A 143 -7.57 -0.97 23.23
CA VAL A 143 -7.75 -1.06 24.68
C VAL A 143 -9.14 -1.54 25.06
N LEU A 144 -10.19 -1.06 24.37
CA LEU A 144 -11.58 -1.37 24.73
C LEU A 144 -12.07 -2.73 24.21
N PHE A 145 -11.62 -3.14 23.01
CA PHE A 145 -12.17 -4.30 22.29
C PHE A 145 -11.09 -5.31 21.86
N GLY A 146 -9.84 -5.03 22.19
CA GLY A 146 -8.69 -5.87 21.84
C GLY A 146 -8.07 -5.56 20.47
N PRO A 147 -6.82 -6.00 20.24
CA PRO A 147 -6.04 -5.69 19.04
C PRO A 147 -6.64 -6.33 17.77
N SER A 148 -7.29 -7.47 17.88
CA SER A 148 -8.01 -8.11 16.76
C SER A 148 -9.17 -7.26 16.27
N ALA A 149 -9.89 -6.56 17.16
CA ALA A 149 -10.96 -5.64 16.80
C ALA A 149 -10.41 -4.42 16.04
N ALA A 150 -9.30 -3.86 16.49
CA ALA A 150 -8.62 -2.75 15.81
C ALA A 150 -8.19 -3.14 14.37
N TYR A 151 -7.56 -4.30 14.22
CA TYR A 151 -7.16 -4.85 12.92
C TYR A 151 -8.37 -5.07 11.99
N ASN A 152 -9.42 -5.74 12.49
CA ASN A 152 -10.61 -6.02 11.70
C ASN A 152 -11.35 -4.74 11.29
N LEU A 153 -11.51 -3.80 12.20
CA LEU A 153 -12.18 -2.52 11.94
C LEU A 153 -11.42 -1.74 10.87
N LEU A 154 -10.11 -1.63 10.99
CA LEU A 154 -9.31 -0.91 10.01
C LEU A 154 -9.38 -1.58 8.63
N THR A 155 -9.31 -2.92 8.57
CA THR A 155 -9.48 -3.68 7.32
C THR A 155 -10.78 -3.31 6.61
N VAL A 156 -11.89 -3.19 7.35
CA VAL A 156 -13.21 -2.86 6.81
C VAL A 156 -13.30 -1.41 6.37
N LEU A 157 -12.64 -0.49 7.08
CA LEU A 157 -12.71 0.95 6.81
C LEU A 157 -11.85 1.38 5.62
N MET A 158 -10.67 0.76 5.42
CA MET A 158 -9.67 1.23 4.44
C MET A 158 -10.21 1.36 3.00
N PRO A 159 -10.94 0.39 2.43
CA PRO A 159 -11.48 0.55 1.07
C PRO A 159 -12.41 1.75 0.95
N GLY A 160 -13.31 1.93 1.90
CA GLY A 160 -14.25 3.05 1.92
C GLY A 160 -13.57 4.41 2.09
N LEU A 161 -12.62 4.51 3.01
CA LEU A 161 -11.83 5.73 3.23
C LEU A 161 -11.01 6.12 2.00
N THR A 162 -10.35 5.13 1.36
CA THR A 162 -9.59 5.34 0.14
C THR A 162 -10.47 5.81 -1.01
N GLY A 163 -11.66 5.21 -1.16
CA GLY A 163 -12.65 5.62 -2.16
C GLY A 163 -13.15 7.05 -1.94
N TYR A 164 -13.46 7.41 -0.71
CA TYR A 164 -13.88 8.78 -0.38
C TYR A 164 -12.74 9.79 -0.57
N ALA A 165 -11.52 9.47 -0.18
CA ALA A 165 -10.36 10.33 -0.41
C ALA A 165 -10.13 10.56 -1.92
N MET A 166 -10.24 9.51 -2.74
CA MET A 166 -10.12 9.62 -4.18
C MET A 166 -11.26 10.44 -4.81
N TYR A 167 -12.50 10.28 -4.35
CA TYR A 167 -13.62 11.13 -4.74
C TYR A 167 -13.30 12.61 -4.48
N ARG A 168 -12.76 12.94 -3.31
CA ARG A 168 -12.38 14.31 -2.96
C ARG A 168 -11.29 14.88 -3.88
N ALA A 169 -10.24 14.11 -4.12
CA ALA A 169 -9.16 14.49 -5.03
C ALA A 169 -9.68 14.68 -6.47
N ALA A 170 -10.48 13.74 -6.95
CA ALA A 170 -11.03 13.77 -8.31
C ALA A 170 -11.95 14.98 -8.55
N ARG A 171 -12.68 15.44 -7.54
CA ARG A 171 -13.50 16.67 -7.63
C ARG A 171 -12.71 17.94 -7.95
N LEU A 172 -11.43 17.95 -7.67
CA LEU A 172 -10.58 19.09 -8.01
C LEU A 172 -10.22 19.13 -9.51
N TRP A 173 -10.43 18.03 -10.22
CA TRP A 173 -10.07 17.91 -11.62
C TRP A 173 -11.26 17.64 -12.54
N LEU A 174 -12.21 16.78 -12.10
CA LEU A 174 -13.39 16.37 -12.87
C LEU A 174 -14.60 17.26 -12.56
N PRO A 175 -15.40 17.65 -13.58
CA PRO A 175 -16.64 18.40 -13.39
C PRO A 175 -17.77 17.50 -12.87
N GLY A 176 -18.71 18.11 -12.14
CA GLY A 176 -19.90 17.44 -11.63
C GLY A 176 -19.63 16.45 -10.49
N GLN A 177 -20.47 15.44 -10.36
CA GLN A 177 -20.38 14.45 -9.26
C GLN A 177 -20.10 13.03 -9.74
N LEU A 178 -20.66 12.64 -10.89
CA LEU A 178 -20.63 11.25 -11.35
C LEU A 178 -19.20 10.76 -11.61
N GLY A 179 -18.38 11.56 -12.31
CA GLY A 179 -16.98 11.22 -12.58
C GLY A 179 -16.15 11.04 -11.31
N PRO A 180 -16.18 12.02 -10.38
CA PRO A 180 -15.50 11.87 -9.08
C PRO A 180 -15.99 10.67 -8.26
N ILE A 181 -17.30 10.39 -8.22
CA ILE A 181 -17.85 9.21 -7.52
C ILE A 181 -17.33 7.92 -8.19
N ALA A 182 -17.35 7.85 -9.52
CA ALA A 182 -16.81 6.70 -10.23
C ALA A 182 -15.30 6.51 -9.97
N ALA A 183 -14.52 7.59 -10.00
CA ALA A 183 -13.08 7.55 -9.69
C ALA A 183 -12.82 7.02 -8.27
N GLY A 184 -13.59 7.50 -7.28
CA GLY A 184 -13.52 7.00 -5.90
C GLY A 184 -13.85 5.51 -5.80
N ALA A 185 -14.89 5.04 -6.49
CA ALA A 185 -15.27 3.64 -6.50
C ALA A 185 -14.22 2.76 -7.17
N PHE A 186 -13.70 3.15 -8.33
CA PHE A 186 -12.69 2.40 -9.06
C PHE A 186 -11.36 2.25 -8.30
N LEU A 187 -10.96 3.23 -7.50
CA LEU A 187 -9.79 3.07 -6.64
C LEU A 187 -10.15 2.30 -5.37
N GLY A 188 -11.01 2.88 -4.54
CA GLY A 188 -11.18 2.42 -3.16
C GLY A 188 -11.86 1.07 -3.03
N LEU A 189 -12.82 0.76 -3.93
CA LEU A 189 -13.57 -0.50 -3.89
C LEU A 189 -12.97 -1.55 -4.85
N SER A 190 -11.79 -1.30 -5.40
CA SER A 190 -11.11 -2.27 -6.26
C SER A 190 -10.70 -3.52 -5.48
N SER A 191 -10.68 -4.65 -6.19
CA SER A 191 -10.16 -5.92 -5.64
C SER A 191 -8.74 -5.79 -5.12
N GLU A 192 -7.93 -4.89 -5.68
CA GLU A 192 -6.56 -4.64 -5.23
C GLU A 192 -6.52 -4.02 -3.84
N ILE A 193 -7.29 -2.95 -3.60
CA ILE A 193 -7.35 -2.31 -2.28
C ILE A 193 -7.99 -3.25 -1.25
N ALA A 194 -9.06 -3.95 -1.63
CA ALA A 194 -9.69 -4.94 -0.77
C ALA A 194 -8.75 -6.11 -0.43
N TRP A 195 -7.99 -6.62 -1.42
CA TRP A 195 -7.02 -7.69 -1.20
C TRP A 195 -5.90 -7.25 -0.25
N HIS A 196 -5.35 -6.05 -0.44
CA HIS A 196 -4.34 -5.51 0.48
C HIS A 196 -4.93 -5.26 1.88
N ALA A 197 -6.15 -4.79 2.01
CA ALA A 197 -6.82 -4.68 3.31
C ALA A 197 -6.94 -6.04 4.02
N TRP A 198 -7.18 -7.11 3.27
CA TRP A 198 -7.24 -8.47 3.80
C TRP A 198 -5.89 -9.05 4.19
N PHE A 199 -4.86 -8.88 3.37
CA PHE A 199 -3.61 -9.64 3.46
C PHE A 199 -2.40 -8.79 3.83
N GLN A 200 -2.41 -7.51 3.52
CA GLN A 200 -1.29 -6.58 3.72
C GLN A 200 -1.83 -5.20 4.10
N LEU A 201 -2.40 -5.11 5.30
CA LEU A 201 -3.12 -3.93 5.77
C LEU A 201 -2.27 -2.65 5.71
N ASN A 202 -0.97 -2.73 6.01
CA ASN A 202 -0.04 -1.60 5.91
C ASN A 202 -0.04 -0.95 4.52
N ILE A 203 -0.10 -1.76 3.45
CA ILE A 203 -0.14 -1.24 2.08
C ILE A 203 -1.48 -0.54 1.82
N SER A 204 -2.60 -1.15 2.22
CA SER A 204 -3.91 -0.51 2.07
C SER A 204 -4.00 0.82 2.83
N ALA A 205 -3.44 0.88 4.04
CA ALA A 205 -3.36 2.08 4.86
C ALA A 205 -2.45 3.15 4.21
N GLY A 206 -1.27 2.76 3.73
CA GLY A 206 -0.34 3.67 3.07
C GLY A 206 -0.87 4.23 1.75
N VAL A 207 -1.58 3.41 0.95
CA VAL A 207 -2.19 3.81 -0.33
C VAL A 207 -3.34 4.81 -0.14
N LEU A 208 -4.03 4.82 1.00
CA LEU A 208 -5.00 5.85 1.36
C LEU A 208 -4.41 7.27 1.19
N PHE A 209 -3.12 7.44 1.46
CA PHE A 209 -2.46 8.74 1.37
C PHE A 209 -2.13 9.18 -0.06
N LEU A 210 -2.19 8.30 -1.07
CA LEU A 210 -2.02 8.71 -2.48
C LEU A 210 -3.09 9.74 -2.90
N PRO A 211 -4.39 9.48 -2.80
CA PRO A 211 -5.41 10.46 -3.15
C PRO A 211 -5.43 11.66 -2.19
N ILE A 212 -5.09 11.49 -0.91
CA ILE A 212 -4.98 12.60 0.05
C ILE A 212 -3.85 13.55 -0.35
N ALA A 213 -2.67 13.01 -0.67
CA ALA A 213 -1.51 13.79 -1.11
C ALA A 213 -1.75 14.45 -2.47
N LEU A 214 -2.47 13.77 -3.39
CA LEU A 214 -2.92 14.38 -4.65
C LEU A 214 -3.82 15.59 -4.40
N GLU A 215 -4.84 15.46 -3.54
CA GLU A 215 -5.70 16.58 -3.16
C GLU A 215 -4.88 17.72 -2.56
N ALA A 216 -3.97 17.43 -1.63
CA ALA A 216 -3.13 18.42 -0.95
C ALA A 216 -2.18 19.12 -1.92
N ALA A 217 -1.53 18.39 -2.83
CA ALA A 217 -0.63 18.95 -3.84
C ALA A 217 -1.37 19.85 -4.84
N ILE A 218 -2.55 19.44 -5.32
CA ILE A 218 -3.38 20.29 -6.21
C ILE A 218 -3.82 21.56 -5.48
N ARG A 219 -4.24 21.47 -4.22
CA ARG A 219 -4.62 22.64 -3.41
C ARG A 219 -3.44 23.58 -3.17
N LEU A 220 -2.25 23.04 -2.87
CA LEU A 220 -1.04 23.85 -2.69
C LEU A 220 -0.66 24.60 -3.98
N ARG A 221 -0.81 23.96 -5.14
CA ARG A 221 -0.60 24.64 -6.43
C ARG A 221 -1.55 25.79 -6.68
N ARG A 222 -2.84 25.58 -6.35
CA ARG A 222 -3.87 26.62 -6.56
C ARG A 222 -3.72 27.79 -5.60
N THR A 223 -3.48 27.47 -4.33
CA THR A 223 -3.38 28.47 -3.25
C THR A 223 -2.21 28.14 -2.34
N PRO A 224 -0.97 28.63 -2.63
CA PRO A 224 0.22 28.32 -1.85
C PRO A 224 0.23 29.08 -0.52
N HIS A 225 -0.48 28.51 0.45
CA HIS A 225 -0.58 29.00 1.83
C HIS A 225 -0.18 27.91 2.82
N TRP A 226 0.21 28.32 4.03
CA TRP A 226 0.68 27.40 5.05
C TRP A 226 -0.30 26.25 5.42
N PRO A 227 -1.66 26.42 5.44
CA PRO A 227 -2.55 25.28 5.72
C PRO A 227 -2.47 24.20 4.65
N GLN A 228 -2.23 24.57 3.38
CA GLN A 228 -2.07 23.62 2.30
C GLN A 228 -0.72 22.89 2.39
N ALA A 229 0.33 23.61 2.80
CA ALA A 229 1.64 23.03 3.08
C ALA A 229 1.56 22.05 4.28
N LEU A 230 0.86 22.44 5.35
CA LEU A 230 0.58 21.56 6.49
C LEU A 230 -0.16 20.29 6.05
N PHE A 231 -1.23 20.43 5.27
CA PHE A 231 -2.02 19.31 4.80
C PHE A 231 -1.17 18.35 3.94
N LEU A 232 -0.34 18.86 3.03
CA LEU A 232 0.57 18.05 2.23
C LEU A 232 1.64 17.36 3.08
N GLY A 233 2.26 18.10 4.01
CA GLY A 233 3.28 17.55 4.91
C GLY A 233 2.73 16.41 5.78
N LEU A 234 1.51 16.57 6.32
CA LEU A 234 0.82 15.54 7.08
C LEU A 234 0.45 14.34 6.23
N ALA A 235 0.04 14.55 4.96
CA ALA A 235 -0.27 13.44 4.05
C ALA A 235 0.97 12.59 3.72
N VAL A 236 2.11 13.23 3.47
CA VAL A 236 3.39 12.54 3.22
C VAL A 236 3.86 11.80 4.47
N ALA A 237 3.83 12.46 5.64
CA ALA A 237 4.19 11.83 6.91
C ALA A 237 3.28 10.64 7.24
N GLY A 238 1.97 10.81 7.06
CA GLY A 238 0.97 9.76 7.29
C GLY A 238 1.27 8.52 6.46
N SER A 239 1.61 8.69 5.17
CA SER A 239 1.98 7.55 4.33
C SER A 239 3.22 6.81 4.86
N LEU A 240 4.26 7.53 5.31
CA LEU A 240 5.48 6.92 5.85
C LEU A 240 5.23 6.21 7.19
N LEU A 241 4.35 6.76 8.01
CA LEU A 241 3.96 6.16 9.30
C LEU A 241 2.98 4.97 9.13
N SER A 242 2.41 4.78 7.94
CA SER A 242 1.55 3.64 7.60
C SER A 242 2.33 2.56 6.85
N ASP A 243 3.05 2.94 5.79
CA ASP A 243 3.83 2.01 4.97
C ASP A 243 4.97 2.74 4.23
N GLN A 244 6.20 2.28 4.42
CA GLN A 244 7.38 2.92 3.84
C GLN A 244 7.41 2.84 2.30
N GLN A 245 6.89 1.76 1.70
CA GLN A 245 6.84 1.61 0.24
C GLN A 245 5.81 2.56 -0.38
N SER A 246 4.64 2.65 0.22
CA SER A 246 3.60 3.60 -0.19
C SER A 246 4.07 5.05 -0.09
N ALA A 247 4.90 5.38 0.91
CA ALA A 247 5.49 6.72 1.04
C ALA A 247 6.35 7.10 -0.18
N VAL A 248 7.12 6.15 -0.72
CA VAL A 248 7.87 6.37 -1.97
C VAL A 248 6.93 6.70 -3.13
N LEU A 249 5.81 5.98 -3.25
CA LEU A 249 4.81 6.22 -4.29
C LEU A 249 4.14 7.59 -4.13
N VAL A 250 3.86 8.00 -2.89
CA VAL A 250 3.32 9.34 -2.56
C VAL A 250 4.33 10.43 -2.94
N ILE A 251 5.61 10.24 -2.62
CA ILE A 251 6.66 11.21 -2.98
C ILE A 251 6.77 11.34 -4.50
N ILE A 252 6.75 10.24 -5.24
CA ILE A 252 6.77 10.26 -6.72
C ILE A 252 5.55 11.02 -7.26
N LEU A 253 4.35 10.72 -6.75
CA LEU A 253 3.12 11.40 -7.15
C LEU A 253 3.21 12.92 -6.91
N VAL A 254 3.61 13.32 -5.71
CA VAL A 254 3.76 14.73 -5.32
C VAL A 254 4.81 15.42 -6.18
N ALA A 255 5.94 14.77 -6.43
CA ALA A 255 7.01 15.30 -7.29
C ALA A 255 6.51 15.55 -8.72
N VAL A 256 5.82 14.60 -9.34
CA VAL A 256 5.26 14.76 -10.69
C VAL A 256 4.24 15.90 -10.75
N ILE A 257 3.48 16.12 -9.68
CA ILE A 257 2.50 17.21 -9.61
C ILE A 257 3.17 18.57 -9.38
N LEU A 258 4.13 18.65 -8.45
CA LEU A 258 4.70 19.93 -8.02
C LEU A 258 5.91 20.38 -8.84
N LEU A 259 6.75 19.47 -9.34
CA LEU A 259 7.98 19.84 -10.03
C LEU A 259 7.74 20.71 -11.28
N PRO A 260 6.79 20.38 -12.22
CA PRO A 260 6.49 21.26 -13.34
C PRO A 260 6.04 22.65 -12.91
N TRP A 261 5.25 22.74 -11.82
CA TRP A 261 4.78 24.02 -11.29
C TRP A 261 5.92 24.85 -10.66
N LEU A 262 6.84 24.22 -9.94
CA LEU A 262 8.04 24.88 -9.41
C LEU A 262 8.93 25.40 -10.53
N LEU A 263 9.03 24.68 -11.64
CA LEU A 263 9.78 25.07 -12.86
C LEU A 263 9.04 26.09 -13.73
N GLY A 264 7.89 26.60 -13.30
CA GLY A 264 7.16 27.65 -14.00
C GLY A 264 6.12 27.17 -15.03
N ALA A 265 5.90 25.85 -15.15
CA ALA A 265 4.83 25.34 -16.02
C ALA A 265 3.46 25.80 -15.49
N ARG A 266 2.65 26.38 -16.40
CA ARG A 266 1.26 26.78 -16.11
C ARG A 266 0.33 25.58 -16.25
N GLY A 267 -0.73 25.56 -15.45
CA GLY A 267 -1.93 24.75 -15.72
C GLY A 267 -1.91 23.32 -15.21
N TRP A 268 -2.37 23.11 -14.00
CA TRP A 268 -3.25 21.99 -13.61
C TRP A 268 -4.66 22.56 -13.47
N ASP A 269 -5.07 23.29 -14.47
CA ASP A 269 -6.43 23.77 -14.61
C ASP A 269 -7.28 22.54 -14.86
N GLY A 270 -8.19 22.21 -13.97
CA GLY A 270 -9.01 21.01 -14.08
C GLY A 270 -9.71 20.88 -15.44
N TRP A 271 -10.36 19.78 -15.70
CA TRP A 271 -11.21 19.56 -16.89
C TRP A 271 -12.19 20.71 -17.16
N ALA A 272 -12.69 21.37 -16.10
CA ALA A 272 -13.65 22.46 -16.18
C ALA A 272 -13.05 23.81 -16.62
N GLY A 273 -11.74 23.89 -16.89
CA GLY A 273 -11.04 25.15 -17.14
C GLY A 273 -10.53 25.81 -15.84
N PRO A 274 -9.94 26.99 -15.96
CA PRO A 274 -9.50 27.73 -14.77
C PRO A 274 -10.69 27.99 -13.84
N ASP A 275 -10.44 27.87 -12.54
CA ASP A 275 -11.42 28.20 -11.52
C ASP A 275 -12.00 29.61 -11.84
N PRO A 276 -13.33 29.81 -11.88
CA PRO A 276 -13.93 31.10 -12.22
C PRO A 276 -13.46 32.27 -11.33
N GLY A 277 -12.84 31.96 -10.18
CA GLY A 277 -12.20 32.95 -9.30
C GLY A 277 -10.68 33.04 -9.45
N GLY A 278 -10.05 32.30 -10.38
CA GLY A 278 -8.59 32.16 -10.42
C GLY A 278 -7.87 32.87 -11.56
N SER A 279 -8.60 33.43 -12.56
CA SER A 279 -7.96 34.09 -13.70
C SER A 279 -7.28 35.44 -13.34
N ASP A 280 -7.68 36.08 -12.23
CA ASP A 280 -7.17 37.37 -11.80
C ASP A 280 -6.17 37.27 -10.61
N ALA A 281 -5.86 36.09 -10.13
CA ALA A 281 -4.87 35.91 -9.09
C ALA A 281 -3.48 36.32 -9.63
N PRO A 282 -2.75 37.21 -8.92
CA PRO A 282 -1.42 37.64 -9.35
C PRO A 282 -0.49 36.42 -9.49
N PRO A 283 0.44 36.44 -10.46
CA PRO A 283 1.36 35.33 -10.66
C PRO A 283 2.13 35.06 -9.37
N GLN A 284 2.01 33.84 -8.87
CA GLN A 284 2.64 33.41 -7.63
C GLN A 284 4.16 33.50 -7.74
N SER A 285 4.81 34.19 -6.79
CA SER A 285 6.26 34.30 -6.80
C SER A 285 6.94 32.94 -6.67
N GLY A 286 8.07 32.74 -7.35
CA GLY A 286 8.87 31.52 -7.21
C GLY A 286 9.31 31.26 -5.76
N ARG A 287 9.56 32.35 -5.00
CA ARG A 287 9.91 32.28 -3.57
C ARG A 287 8.77 31.69 -2.73
N THR A 288 7.52 32.14 -2.96
CA THR A 288 6.34 31.61 -2.24
C THR A 288 6.13 30.12 -2.55
N LYS A 289 6.24 29.71 -3.81
CA LYS A 289 6.14 28.31 -4.21
C LYS A 289 7.15 27.43 -3.49
N LEU A 290 8.42 27.86 -3.52
CA LEU A 290 9.53 27.13 -2.88
C LEU A 290 9.37 27.11 -1.35
N ALA A 291 8.99 28.24 -0.73
CA ALA A 291 8.80 28.32 0.72
C ALA A 291 7.68 27.40 1.21
N MET A 292 6.54 27.35 0.51
CA MET A 292 5.41 26.50 0.90
C MET A 292 5.70 25.01 0.65
N THR A 293 6.40 24.67 -0.43
CA THR A 293 6.86 23.29 -0.66
C THR A 293 7.89 22.88 0.39
N GLY A 294 8.86 23.76 0.70
CA GLY A 294 9.85 23.54 1.75
C GLY A 294 9.20 23.37 3.13
N LEU A 295 8.17 24.16 3.45
CA LEU A 295 7.41 24.02 4.69
C LEU A 295 6.73 22.65 4.76
N ALA A 296 6.12 22.17 3.67
CA ALA A 296 5.52 20.83 3.64
C ALA A 296 6.55 19.73 3.88
N VAL A 297 7.75 19.84 3.29
CA VAL A 297 8.86 18.90 3.51
C VAL A 297 9.31 18.91 4.98
N VAL A 298 9.45 20.10 5.58
CA VAL A 298 9.83 20.23 7.00
C VAL A 298 8.78 19.58 7.90
N ILE A 299 7.49 19.86 7.66
CA ILE A 299 6.40 19.26 8.44
C ILE A 299 6.43 17.72 8.30
N ALA A 300 6.57 17.21 7.07
CA ALA A 300 6.67 15.78 6.84
C ALA A 300 7.86 15.16 7.60
N GLY A 301 9.03 15.80 7.54
CA GLY A 301 10.24 15.37 8.23
C GLY A 301 10.10 15.38 9.75
N VAL A 302 9.51 16.44 10.31
CA VAL A 302 9.31 16.56 11.78
C VAL A 302 8.33 15.50 12.28
N VAL A 303 7.17 15.34 11.61
CA VAL A 303 6.15 14.38 12.05
C VAL A 303 6.63 12.95 11.90
N ALA A 304 7.35 12.63 10.82
CA ALA A 304 7.88 11.30 10.58
C ALA A 304 9.27 11.05 11.23
N SER A 305 9.84 12.04 11.93
CA SER A 305 11.20 11.96 12.47
C SER A 305 11.47 10.75 13.37
N PRO A 306 10.53 10.29 14.23
CA PRO A 306 10.78 9.09 15.04
C PRO A 306 10.95 7.83 14.19
N GLN A 307 10.11 7.67 13.16
CA GLN A 307 10.21 6.55 12.22
C GLN A 307 11.51 6.62 11.41
N ILE A 308 11.86 7.80 10.91
CA ILE A 308 13.10 8.02 10.14
C ILE A 308 14.32 7.72 11.03
N ALA A 309 14.33 8.19 12.28
CA ALA A 309 15.40 7.92 13.22
C ALA A 309 15.57 6.42 13.50
N ALA A 310 14.46 5.69 13.68
CA ALA A 310 14.47 4.24 13.86
C ALA A 310 15.01 3.50 12.63
N MET A 311 14.61 3.91 11.41
CA MET A 311 15.13 3.35 10.16
C MET A 311 16.64 3.61 10.01
N VAL A 312 17.10 4.82 10.31
CA VAL A 312 18.52 5.17 10.27
C VAL A 312 19.32 4.38 11.31
N ALA A 313 18.81 4.24 12.53
CA ALA A 313 19.45 3.46 13.58
C ALA A 313 19.57 1.98 13.15
N GLN A 314 18.50 1.40 12.63
CA GLN A 314 18.49 0.02 12.14
C GLN A 314 19.43 -0.18 10.94
N THR A 315 19.52 0.79 10.02
CA THR A 315 20.46 0.72 8.89
C THR A 315 21.91 0.72 9.39
N ARG A 316 22.23 1.59 10.36
CA ARG A 316 23.58 1.70 10.94
C ARG A 316 24.01 0.42 11.69
N SER A 317 23.09 -0.33 12.23
CA SER A 317 23.36 -1.63 12.88
C SER A 317 23.38 -2.82 11.90
N GLY A 318 23.41 -2.58 10.58
CA GLY A 318 23.33 -3.65 9.59
C GLY A 318 21.91 -4.22 9.38
N GLY A 319 20.90 -3.55 9.93
CA GLY A 319 19.54 -4.06 10.06
C GLY A 319 18.68 -4.10 8.81
N ALA A 320 19.22 -3.70 7.66
CA ALA A 320 18.51 -3.79 6.38
C ALA A 320 18.98 -4.96 5.51
N TYR A 321 19.77 -5.87 6.08
CA TYR A 321 20.35 -6.98 5.35
C TYR A 321 19.30 -7.89 4.72
N MET A 322 19.56 -8.26 3.49
CA MET A 322 18.96 -9.38 2.77
C MET A 322 20.04 -10.14 2.01
N PRO A 323 20.04 -11.47 2.03
CA PRO A 323 20.96 -12.26 1.23
C PRO A 323 20.89 -11.89 -0.25
N PRO A 324 22.02 -11.71 -0.96
CA PRO A 324 22.04 -11.27 -2.36
C PRO A 324 21.29 -12.17 -3.33
N ASP A 325 21.34 -13.49 -3.14
CA ASP A 325 20.61 -14.49 -3.92
C ASP A 325 19.10 -14.32 -3.80
N LEU A 326 18.66 -13.93 -2.62
CA LEU A 326 17.26 -13.69 -2.31
C LEU A 326 16.77 -12.36 -2.91
N VAL A 327 17.58 -11.32 -2.85
CA VAL A 327 17.32 -10.05 -3.55
C VAL A 327 17.19 -10.30 -5.05
N ALA A 328 18.13 -11.03 -5.64
CA ALA A 328 18.07 -11.40 -7.05
C ALA A 328 16.81 -12.19 -7.40
N ARG A 329 16.42 -13.14 -6.55
CA ARG A 329 15.18 -13.90 -6.72
C ARG A 329 13.94 -12.98 -6.69
N TYR A 330 13.86 -12.07 -5.72
CA TYR A 330 12.73 -11.13 -5.67
C TYR A 330 12.67 -10.25 -6.91
N TYR A 331 13.77 -9.67 -7.32
CA TYR A 331 13.79 -8.83 -8.52
C TYR A 331 13.35 -9.58 -9.78
N THR A 332 13.65 -10.88 -9.87
CA THR A 332 13.25 -11.70 -11.02
C THR A 332 11.82 -12.23 -10.94
N THR A 333 11.23 -12.34 -9.76
CA THR A 333 9.90 -12.98 -9.57
C THR A 333 8.77 -12.03 -9.16
N SER A 334 9.08 -10.82 -8.68
CA SER A 334 8.07 -9.88 -8.17
C SER A 334 7.46 -8.95 -9.22
N GLY A 335 7.86 -9.09 -10.48
CA GLY A 335 7.30 -8.33 -11.59
C GLY A 335 5.89 -8.81 -11.97
N SER A 336 5.05 -7.88 -12.40
CA SER A 336 3.70 -8.20 -12.90
C SER A 336 3.74 -8.84 -14.29
N TYR A 337 2.69 -9.58 -14.59
CA TYR A 337 2.47 -10.16 -15.92
C TYR A 337 1.93 -9.10 -16.85
N LEU A 338 2.55 -8.89 -18.00
CA LEU A 338 2.15 -7.83 -18.94
C LEU A 338 0.66 -7.90 -19.33
N PRO A 339 0.09 -9.05 -19.77
CA PRO A 339 -1.35 -9.12 -20.04
C PRO A 339 -2.19 -8.94 -18.77
N GLY A 340 -1.72 -9.48 -17.64
CA GLY A 340 -2.42 -9.44 -16.36
C GLY A 340 -2.59 -8.05 -15.79
N VAL A 341 -1.64 -7.14 -16.04
CA VAL A 341 -1.73 -5.75 -15.58
C VAL A 341 -3.04 -5.07 -16.02
N PHE A 342 -3.55 -5.41 -17.21
CA PHE A 342 -4.72 -4.77 -17.79
C PHE A 342 -5.94 -5.69 -17.93
N LEU A 343 -5.75 -7.01 -17.98
CA LEU A 343 -6.81 -7.92 -18.39
C LEU A 343 -7.35 -8.81 -17.28
N ALA A 344 -6.50 -9.32 -16.40
CA ALA A 344 -6.93 -10.32 -15.42
C ALA A 344 -6.02 -10.39 -14.20
N SER A 345 -6.56 -10.85 -13.06
CA SER A 345 -5.81 -11.16 -11.85
C SER A 345 -6.52 -12.24 -11.03
N PRO A 346 -5.79 -13.15 -10.38
CA PRO A 346 -6.35 -14.06 -9.38
C PRO A 346 -7.02 -13.35 -8.20
N ARG A 347 -6.76 -12.06 -8.00
CA ARG A 347 -7.39 -11.25 -6.95
C ARG A 347 -8.84 -10.87 -7.27
N VAL A 348 -9.28 -11.08 -8.50
CA VAL A 348 -10.63 -10.80 -8.98
C VAL A 348 -11.40 -12.12 -9.13
N ALA A 349 -12.49 -12.30 -8.36
CA ALA A 349 -13.27 -13.54 -8.35
C ALA A 349 -13.85 -13.87 -9.74
N LEU A 350 -14.32 -12.85 -10.47
CA LEU A 350 -14.89 -13.02 -11.81
C LEU A 350 -13.93 -13.73 -12.77
N TYR A 351 -12.65 -13.40 -12.72
CA TYR A 351 -11.65 -14.01 -13.61
C TYR A 351 -11.35 -15.46 -13.25
N GLY A 352 -11.47 -15.83 -11.96
CA GLY A 352 -11.43 -17.21 -11.51
C GLY A 352 -12.59 -18.03 -12.07
N LEU A 353 -13.81 -17.49 -11.98
CA LEU A 353 -15.03 -18.15 -12.47
C LEU A 353 -15.05 -18.31 -13.99
N THR A 354 -14.49 -17.37 -14.74
CA THR A 354 -14.41 -17.45 -16.22
C THR A 354 -13.22 -18.25 -16.72
N GLY A 355 -12.33 -18.70 -15.84
CA GLY A 355 -11.11 -19.41 -16.22
C GLY A 355 -10.02 -18.52 -16.84
N LEU A 356 -10.25 -17.21 -16.97
CA LEU A 356 -9.29 -16.29 -17.59
C LEU A 356 -7.95 -16.24 -16.83
N ASN A 357 -7.98 -16.39 -15.50
CA ASN A 357 -6.78 -16.47 -14.68
C ASN A 357 -5.85 -17.63 -15.07
N SER A 358 -6.42 -18.80 -15.40
CA SER A 358 -5.61 -19.96 -15.79
C SER A 358 -4.90 -19.73 -17.12
N VAL A 359 -5.50 -18.95 -18.01
CA VAL A 359 -4.89 -18.58 -19.31
C VAL A 359 -3.78 -17.55 -19.14
N VAL A 360 -4.02 -16.50 -18.33
CA VAL A 360 -3.09 -15.38 -18.19
C VAL A 360 -1.95 -15.71 -17.22
N TYR A 361 -2.26 -16.30 -16.06
CA TYR A 361 -1.28 -16.50 -14.98
C TYR A 361 -0.82 -17.96 -14.81
N GLN A 362 -1.49 -18.92 -15.42
CA GLN A 362 -1.15 -20.34 -15.38
C GLN A 362 -0.82 -20.86 -13.96
N GLY A 363 -1.64 -20.45 -12.99
CA GLY A 363 -1.51 -20.91 -11.60
C GLY A 363 -0.57 -20.11 -10.70
N LYS A 364 0.11 -19.05 -11.18
CA LYS A 364 0.88 -18.19 -10.30
C LYS A 364 -0.03 -17.32 -9.41
N THR A 365 0.35 -17.20 -8.15
CA THR A 365 -0.33 -16.43 -7.11
C THR A 365 0.69 -15.56 -6.38
N GLY A 366 0.23 -14.63 -5.54
CA GLY A 366 1.09 -13.79 -4.70
C GLY A 366 1.08 -12.32 -5.08
N ASP A 367 2.11 -11.59 -4.67
CA ASP A 367 2.18 -10.13 -4.82
C ASP A 367 2.37 -9.67 -6.27
N GLY A 368 2.88 -10.53 -7.15
CA GLY A 368 3.16 -10.23 -8.56
C GLY A 368 1.94 -10.23 -9.51
N VAL A 369 0.71 -10.22 -8.99
CA VAL A 369 -0.52 -10.35 -9.79
C VAL A 369 -1.53 -9.19 -9.67
N PRO A 370 -1.13 -7.92 -9.40
CA PRO A 370 -2.07 -6.81 -9.42
C PRO A 370 -2.55 -6.52 -10.85
N THR A 371 -3.78 -6.01 -10.95
CA THR A 371 -4.37 -5.62 -12.23
C THR A 371 -5.14 -4.32 -12.10
N PHE A 372 -5.07 -3.46 -13.10
CA PHE A 372 -6.03 -2.36 -13.24
C PHE A 372 -7.43 -2.86 -13.62
N GLY A 373 -7.52 -4.03 -14.24
CA GLY A 373 -8.76 -4.56 -14.80
C GLY A 373 -9.07 -4.00 -16.17
N LEU A 374 -9.89 -4.74 -16.91
CA LEU A 374 -10.25 -4.38 -18.30
C LEU A 374 -11.15 -3.15 -18.35
N VAL A 375 -12.20 -3.12 -17.51
CA VAL A 375 -13.19 -2.02 -17.52
C VAL A 375 -12.55 -0.71 -17.11
N LEU A 376 -11.76 -0.71 -16.02
CA LEU A 376 -11.05 0.49 -15.58
C LEU A 376 -10.08 0.98 -16.68
N SER A 377 -9.33 0.06 -17.31
CA SER A 377 -8.35 0.40 -18.34
C SER A 377 -9.01 0.98 -19.61
N LEU A 378 -10.12 0.41 -20.05
CA LEU A 378 -10.87 0.91 -21.20
C LEU A 378 -11.50 2.28 -20.92
N LEU A 379 -12.06 2.47 -19.73
CA LEU A 379 -12.60 3.78 -19.31
C LEU A 379 -11.50 4.82 -19.16
N ALA A 380 -10.33 4.44 -18.62
CA ALA A 380 -9.19 5.33 -18.50
C ALA A 380 -8.64 5.74 -19.90
N LEU A 381 -8.56 4.79 -20.83
CA LEU A 381 -8.18 5.08 -22.20
C LEU A 381 -9.18 6.01 -22.89
N LEU A 382 -10.49 5.76 -22.74
CA LEU A 382 -11.54 6.64 -23.25
C LEU A 382 -11.41 8.05 -22.65
N GLY A 383 -11.23 8.13 -21.35
CA GLY A 383 -11.02 9.41 -20.65
C GLY A 383 -9.76 10.12 -21.12
N LEU A 384 -8.68 9.39 -21.32
CA LEU A 384 -7.43 9.95 -21.86
C LEU A 384 -7.63 10.55 -23.28
N ILE A 385 -8.26 9.81 -24.17
CA ILE A 385 -8.52 10.25 -25.55
C ILE A 385 -9.38 11.52 -25.56
N THR A 386 -10.44 11.53 -24.76
CA THR A 386 -11.41 12.62 -24.71
C THR A 386 -10.90 13.85 -23.95
N ALA A 387 -9.99 13.65 -23.00
CA ALA A 387 -9.40 14.70 -22.18
C ALA A 387 -7.97 15.09 -22.60
N TRP A 388 -7.40 14.49 -23.62
CA TRP A 388 -5.98 14.64 -23.98
C TRP A 388 -5.48 16.09 -24.00
N ARG A 389 -6.30 16.99 -24.51
CA ARG A 389 -5.98 18.43 -24.60
C ARG A 389 -6.42 19.25 -23.38
N ARG A 390 -6.97 18.60 -22.35
CA ARG A 390 -7.56 19.25 -21.18
C ARG A 390 -6.79 18.87 -19.93
N GLY A 391 -6.56 19.84 -19.05
CA GLY A 391 -6.14 19.60 -17.68
C GLY A 391 -4.90 18.72 -17.46
N ASN A 392 -3.95 18.73 -18.41
CA ASN A 392 -2.73 17.92 -18.33
C ASN A 392 -2.99 16.39 -18.21
N ALA A 393 -4.01 15.88 -18.87
CA ALA A 393 -4.33 14.44 -18.88
C ALA A 393 -3.13 13.56 -19.28
N TRP A 394 -2.19 14.08 -20.07
CA TRP A 394 -0.95 13.40 -20.43
C TRP A 394 -0.07 13.06 -19.22
N LEU A 395 -0.05 13.91 -18.17
CA LEU A 395 0.68 13.59 -16.92
C LEU A 395 0.05 12.40 -16.19
N LEU A 396 -1.29 12.33 -16.20
CA LEU A 396 -1.99 11.17 -15.65
C LEU A 396 -1.68 9.91 -16.46
N ALA A 397 -1.59 10.02 -17.78
CA ALA A 397 -1.18 8.90 -18.64
C ALA A 397 0.25 8.45 -18.36
N VAL A 398 1.19 9.38 -18.20
CA VAL A 398 2.59 9.09 -17.85
C VAL A 398 2.68 8.37 -16.52
N LEU A 399 1.95 8.82 -15.50
CA LEU A 399 1.91 8.15 -14.19
C LEU A 399 1.27 6.75 -14.30
N TRP A 400 0.17 6.60 -15.00
CA TRP A 400 -0.52 5.33 -15.19
C TRP A 400 0.34 4.31 -15.94
N LEU A 401 0.77 4.66 -17.15
CA LEU A 401 1.54 3.75 -18.00
C LEU A 401 2.99 3.59 -17.51
N GLY A 402 3.56 4.63 -16.90
CA GLY A 402 4.88 4.56 -16.27
C GLY A 402 4.89 3.63 -15.07
N SER A 403 3.84 3.66 -14.23
CA SER A 403 3.70 2.70 -13.13
C SER A 403 3.49 1.27 -13.63
N ALA A 404 2.73 1.09 -14.72
CA ALA A 404 2.59 -0.21 -15.40
C ALA A 404 3.95 -0.74 -15.88
N ALA A 405 4.73 0.10 -16.56
CA ALA A 405 6.05 -0.27 -17.06
C ALA A 405 7.05 -0.61 -15.94
N LEU A 406 7.08 0.18 -14.87
CA LEU A 406 7.90 -0.11 -13.68
C LEU A 406 7.43 -1.38 -12.96
N GLY A 407 6.12 -1.58 -12.85
CA GLY A 407 5.53 -2.74 -12.19
C GLY A 407 5.82 -4.08 -12.88
N LEU A 408 6.26 -4.09 -14.15
CA LEU A 408 6.71 -5.31 -14.84
C LEU A 408 8.00 -5.91 -14.23
N GLY A 409 8.72 -5.17 -13.39
CA GLY A 409 9.93 -5.66 -12.74
C GLY A 409 11.18 -5.61 -13.61
N THR A 410 12.18 -6.44 -13.27
CA THR A 410 13.46 -6.53 -14.00
C THR A 410 13.38 -7.52 -15.16
N THR A 411 12.38 -8.39 -15.19
CA THR A 411 12.17 -9.43 -16.20
C THR A 411 10.74 -9.39 -16.70
N LEU A 412 10.52 -9.70 -17.96
CA LEU A 412 9.19 -9.75 -18.55
C LEU A 412 8.56 -11.12 -18.32
N HIS A 413 7.35 -11.13 -17.76
CA HIS A 413 6.56 -12.33 -17.53
C HIS A 413 5.39 -12.41 -18.51
N LEU A 414 5.36 -13.49 -19.30
CA LEU A 414 4.25 -13.83 -20.21
C LEU A 414 3.82 -15.28 -19.91
N GLY A 415 2.71 -15.43 -19.21
CA GLY A 415 2.28 -16.74 -18.72
C GLY A 415 3.33 -17.39 -17.82
N ASN A 416 3.66 -18.67 -18.04
CA ASN A 416 4.70 -19.37 -17.29
C ASN A 416 6.13 -19.05 -17.73
N THR A 417 6.29 -18.27 -18.80
CA THR A 417 7.60 -17.98 -19.35
C THR A 417 8.13 -16.67 -18.80
N THR A 418 9.33 -16.72 -18.26
CA THR A 418 10.08 -15.55 -17.83
C THR A 418 11.08 -15.22 -18.92
N TYR A 419 10.92 -14.06 -19.52
CA TYR A 419 11.86 -13.55 -20.51
C TYR A 419 12.75 -12.52 -19.84
N VAL A 420 14.06 -12.74 -19.91
CA VAL A 420 14.99 -11.63 -19.82
C VAL A 420 14.89 -10.91 -21.16
N PRO A 421 14.41 -9.66 -21.23
CA PRO A 421 14.25 -9.00 -22.51
C PRO A 421 15.59 -8.93 -23.23
N VAL A 422 15.70 -9.70 -24.29
CA VAL A 422 16.90 -9.73 -25.15
C VAL A 422 16.45 -9.23 -26.52
N ALA A 423 17.01 -8.12 -26.97
CA ALA A 423 16.85 -7.68 -28.32
C ALA A 423 17.99 -8.23 -29.16
N GLU A 424 17.67 -8.83 -30.27
CA GLU A 424 18.65 -9.13 -31.29
C GLU A 424 18.97 -7.83 -32.01
N ILE A 425 20.13 -7.26 -31.70
CA ILE A 425 20.64 -6.11 -32.39
C ILE A 425 21.64 -6.62 -33.42
N TRP A 426 21.45 -6.27 -34.65
CA TRP A 426 22.37 -6.41 -35.78
C TRP A 426 23.22 -7.70 -35.79
N HIS A 427 23.10 -8.50 -36.84
CA HIS A 427 23.88 -9.73 -37.06
C HIS A 427 23.86 -10.79 -35.97
N GLY A 428 22.75 -10.97 -35.29
CA GLY A 428 22.58 -12.06 -34.32
C GLY A 428 23.20 -11.78 -32.93
N VAL A 429 23.70 -10.57 -32.69
CA VAL A 429 24.14 -10.19 -31.33
C VAL A 429 22.93 -9.93 -30.42
N ARG A 430 22.77 -10.75 -29.40
CA ARG A 430 21.73 -10.62 -28.39
C ARG A 430 22.16 -9.68 -27.28
N VAL A 431 21.38 -8.63 -27.06
CA VAL A 431 21.63 -7.66 -25.97
C VAL A 431 20.44 -7.69 -25.02
N SER A 432 20.70 -7.76 -23.73
CA SER A 432 19.67 -7.66 -22.69
C SER A 432 19.01 -6.29 -22.77
N MET A 433 17.70 -6.24 -22.98
CA MET A 433 16.93 -5.03 -22.78
C MET A 433 16.76 -4.77 -21.29
N ILE A 434 17.17 -3.59 -20.85
CA ILE A 434 17.05 -3.19 -19.45
C ILE A 434 15.63 -2.70 -19.18
N MET A 435 14.88 -3.40 -18.32
CA MET A 435 13.56 -2.99 -17.89
C MET A 435 13.63 -1.73 -17.00
N PRO A 436 12.62 -0.85 -17.06
CA PRO A 436 12.64 0.41 -16.31
C PRO A 436 12.85 0.26 -14.79
N PHE A 437 12.34 -0.81 -14.22
CA PHE A 437 12.51 -1.10 -12.79
C PHE A 437 13.97 -1.36 -12.40
N THR A 438 14.80 -1.89 -13.31
CA THR A 438 16.23 -2.11 -13.08
C THR A 438 16.96 -0.79 -12.79
N TRP A 439 16.56 0.30 -13.45
CA TRP A 439 17.07 1.63 -13.17
C TRP A 439 16.53 2.22 -11.89
N PHE A 440 15.25 1.98 -11.60
CA PHE A 440 14.58 2.48 -10.40
C PHE A 440 15.27 1.98 -9.12
N VAL A 441 15.61 0.69 -9.02
CA VAL A 441 16.24 0.13 -7.82
C VAL A 441 17.68 0.57 -7.60
N GLN A 442 18.31 1.17 -8.62
CA GLN A 442 19.67 1.74 -8.49
C GLN A 442 19.66 3.15 -7.91
N LEU A 443 18.49 3.80 -7.83
CA LEU A 443 18.38 5.09 -7.17
C LEU A 443 18.68 4.95 -5.67
N PRO A 444 19.32 5.96 -5.05
CA PRO A 444 19.64 5.93 -3.62
C PRO A 444 18.42 5.62 -2.76
N GLY A 445 18.52 4.61 -1.91
CA GLY A 445 17.44 4.18 -1.01
C GLY A 445 16.39 3.26 -1.64
N MET A 446 16.39 3.04 -2.98
CA MET A 446 15.40 2.23 -3.66
C MET A 446 15.75 0.74 -3.73
N ALA A 447 16.97 0.33 -3.43
CA ALA A 447 17.38 -1.08 -3.43
C ALA A 447 16.53 -1.97 -2.51
N GLY A 448 15.93 -1.40 -1.47
CA GLY A 448 14.98 -2.08 -0.59
C GLY A 448 13.58 -2.29 -1.17
N PHE A 449 13.26 -1.68 -2.32
CA PHE A 449 11.95 -1.81 -2.99
C PHE A 449 11.93 -3.10 -3.83
N ARG A 450 11.65 -4.21 -3.17
CA ARG A 450 11.78 -5.56 -3.77
C ARG A 450 10.57 -6.02 -4.58
N GLU A 451 9.38 -5.49 -4.29
CA GLU A 451 8.13 -5.89 -4.91
C GLU A 451 7.73 -4.90 -6.02
N ALA A 452 8.24 -5.13 -7.23
CA ALA A 452 8.01 -4.24 -8.37
C ALA A 452 6.52 -4.03 -8.67
N ALA A 453 5.72 -5.08 -8.57
CA ALA A 453 4.29 -5.05 -8.84
C ALA A 453 3.52 -4.04 -7.98
N ARG A 454 4.01 -3.72 -6.77
CA ARG A 454 3.38 -2.73 -5.87
C ARG A 454 3.39 -1.31 -6.44
N ILE A 455 4.25 -1.01 -7.40
CA ILE A 455 4.27 0.30 -8.07
C ILE A 455 2.96 0.56 -8.83
N LEU A 456 2.23 -0.49 -9.21
CA LEU A 456 0.93 -0.33 -9.85
C LEU A 456 -0.07 0.44 -8.96
N MET A 457 0.10 0.41 -7.63
CA MET A 457 -0.75 1.20 -6.73
C MET A 457 -0.70 2.70 -7.04
N LEU A 458 0.46 3.22 -7.44
CA LEU A 458 0.58 4.60 -7.92
C LEU A 458 -0.27 4.84 -9.17
N GLY A 459 -0.30 3.90 -10.10
CA GLY A 459 -1.01 3.99 -11.37
C GLY A 459 -2.53 3.94 -11.25
N PHE A 460 -3.06 3.35 -10.17
CA PHE A 460 -4.51 3.31 -9.95
C PHE A 460 -5.12 4.70 -9.75
N VAL A 461 -4.41 5.63 -9.12
CA VAL A 461 -4.91 7.00 -8.91
C VAL A 461 -5.16 7.72 -10.22
N PRO A 462 -4.18 7.86 -11.14
CA PRO A 462 -4.42 8.49 -12.44
C PRO A 462 -5.38 7.69 -13.34
N ALA A 463 -5.33 6.35 -13.30
CA ALA A 463 -6.27 5.51 -14.04
C ALA A 463 -7.72 5.78 -13.62
N ALA A 464 -7.98 5.84 -12.29
CA ALA A 464 -9.30 6.13 -11.76
C ALA A 464 -9.78 7.56 -12.12
N MET A 465 -8.88 8.55 -12.11
CA MET A 465 -9.21 9.91 -12.58
C MET A 465 -9.60 9.91 -14.05
N LEU A 466 -8.80 9.28 -14.90
CA LEU A 466 -9.09 9.16 -16.33
C LEU A 466 -10.38 8.37 -16.58
N ALA A 467 -10.62 7.28 -15.84
CA ALA A 467 -11.86 6.51 -15.94
C ALA A 467 -13.09 7.35 -15.54
N GLY A 468 -12.97 8.19 -14.51
CA GLY A 468 -14.00 9.17 -14.17
C GLY A 468 -14.32 10.12 -15.32
N ALA A 469 -13.29 10.53 -16.08
CA ALA A 469 -13.46 11.32 -17.31
C ALA A 469 -14.20 10.51 -18.41
N GLY A 470 -13.83 9.24 -18.60
CA GLY A 470 -14.52 8.32 -19.52
C GLY A 470 -15.99 8.13 -19.16
N VAL A 471 -16.31 8.00 -17.87
CA VAL A 471 -17.70 7.91 -17.37
C VAL A 471 -18.49 9.18 -17.68
N ILE A 472 -17.89 10.37 -17.54
CA ILE A 472 -18.53 11.64 -17.93
C ILE A 472 -18.84 11.65 -19.41
N TRP A 473 -17.89 11.24 -20.25
CA TRP A 473 -18.07 11.17 -21.69
C TRP A 473 -19.18 10.19 -22.08
N LEU A 474 -19.19 8.97 -21.51
CA LEU A 474 -20.26 7.98 -21.74
C LEU A 474 -21.63 8.54 -21.38
N ARG A 475 -21.75 9.22 -20.25
CA ARG A 475 -23.02 9.84 -19.86
C ARG A 475 -23.53 10.84 -20.89
N GLN A 476 -22.62 11.57 -21.55
CA GLN A 476 -22.97 12.61 -22.51
C GLN A 476 -23.28 12.06 -23.90
N HIS A 477 -22.58 11.00 -24.35
CA HIS A 477 -22.64 10.52 -25.73
C HIS A 477 -23.29 9.14 -25.87
N ALA A 478 -23.26 8.30 -24.84
CA ALA A 478 -23.82 6.95 -24.86
C ALA A 478 -24.46 6.59 -23.51
N PRO A 479 -25.49 7.32 -23.04
CA PRO A 479 -26.06 7.15 -21.70
C PRO A 479 -26.62 5.75 -21.44
N LEU A 480 -27.10 5.04 -22.47
CA LEU A 480 -27.58 3.67 -22.34
C LEU A 480 -26.47 2.65 -22.04
N ALA A 481 -25.22 2.92 -22.47
CA ALA A 481 -24.08 2.08 -22.18
C ALA A 481 -23.53 2.29 -20.75
N LEU A 482 -23.90 3.40 -20.09
CA LEU A 482 -23.33 3.75 -18.79
C LEU A 482 -23.64 2.71 -17.71
N ILE A 483 -24.90 2.26 -17.61
CA ILE A 483 -25.31 1.29 -16.58
C ILE A 483 -24.57 -0.04 -16.74
N PRO A 484 -24.62 -0.71 -17.90
CA PRO A 484 -23.92 -1.99 -18.08
C PRO A 484 -22.41 -1.86 -17.89
N VAL A 485 -21.77 -0.75 -18.28
CA VAL A 485 -20.33 -0.54 -18.06
C VAL A 485 -20.01 -0.37 -16.57
N LEU A 486 -20.82 0.37 -15.81
CA LEU A 486 -20.60 0.52 -14.35
C LEU A 486 -20.88 -0.81 -13.62
N LEU A 487 -21.87 -1.59 -14.05
CA LEU A 487 -22.13 -2.93 -13.50
C LEU A 487 -20.98 -3.88 -13.81
N ALA A 488 -20.46 -3.86 -15.05
CA ALA A 488 -19.28 -4.66 -15.41
C ALA A 488 -18.06 -4.27 -14.56
N GLY A 489 -17.83 -2.97 -14.34
CA GLY A 489 -16.76 -2.50 -13.45
C GLY A 489 -16.95 -2.92 -12.00
N ALA A 490 -18.17 -2.87 -11.49
CA ALA A 490 -18.49 -3.31 -10.13
C ALA A 490 -18.29 -4.83 -9.96
N LEU A 491 -18.65 -5.63 -10.96
CA LEU A 491 -18.42 -7.09 -10.95
C LEU A 491 -16.93 -7.42 -11.08
N GLU A 492 -16.20 -6.68 -11.94
CA GLU A 492 -14.78 -6.90 -12.14
C GLU A 492 -13.96 -6.50 -10.92
N LEU A 493 -14.14 -5.30 -10.40
CA LEU A 493 -13.24 -4.74 -9.37
C LEU A 493 -13.80 -4.82 -7.96
N GLY A 494 -15.10 -4.88 -7.79
CA GLY A 494 -15.76 -4.89 -6.49
C GLY A 494 -15.92 -6.27 -5.86
N TRP A 495 -15.46 -7.33 -6.52
CA TRP A 495 -15.57 -8.72 -6.02
C TRP A 495 -14.19 -9.35 -5.85
N PRO A 496 -13.50 -9.09 -4.72
CA PRO A 496 -12.19 -9.66 -4.46
C PRO A 496 -12.27 -11.17 -4.23
N SER A 497 -11.25 -11.88 -4.69
CA SER A 497 -11.07 -13.29 -4.36
C SER A 497 -10.40 -13.41 -3.01
N THR A 498 -11.08 -13.99 -2.03
CA THR A 498 -10.49 -14.32 -0.71
C THR A 498 -9.87 -15.72 -0.67
N ASN A 499 -10.01 -16.51 -1.74
CA ASN A 499 -9.42 -17.84 -1.93
C ASN A 499 -9.64 -18.81 -0.75
N GLY A 500 -10.78 -18.71 -0.06
CA GLY A 500 -11.14 -19.63 1.02
C GLY A 500 -10.22 -19.54 2.24
N VAL A 501 -9.54 -18.43 2.45
CA VAL A 501 -8.69 -18.26 3.64
C VAL A 501 -9.54 -18.34 4.89
N GLY A 502 -9.17 -19.26 5.78
CA GLY A 502 -9.86 -19.51 7.04
C GLY A 502 -9.74 -18.35 8.02
N VAL A 503 -10.37 -18.51 9.16
CA VAL A 503 -10.31 -17.59 10.29
C VAL A 503 -9.59 -18.28 11.43
N MET A 504 -8.67 -17.59 12.10
CA MET A 504 -8.00 -18.07 13.30
C MET A 504 -8.42 -17.27 14.53
N ARG A 505 -8.37 -17.88 15.70
CA ARG A 505 -8.55 -17.21 16.98
C ARG A 505 -7.24 -16.56 17.42
N THR A 506 -7.34 -15.40 18.05
CA THR A 506 -6.18 -14.65 18.58
C THR A 506 -5.84 -15.01 20.02
N SER A 507 -6.65 -15.82 20.68
CA SER A 507 -6.40 -16.41 21.99
C SER A 507 -6.90 -17.85 21.99
N LEU A 508 -6.14 -18.71 22.64
CA LEU A 508 -6.46 -20.12 22.91
C LEU A 508 -6.43 -20.33 24.44
N PRO A 509 -7.54 -20.05 25.15
CA PRO A 509 -7.54 -19.97 26.60
C PRO A 509 -6.97 -21.18 27.33
N ASP A 510 -7.18 -22.39 26.82
CA ASP A 510 -6.66 -23.62 27.42
C ASP A 510 -5.15 -23.76 27.24
N LEU A 511 -4.57 -23.07 26.26
CA LEU A 511 -3.15 -23.02 26.01
C LEU A 511 -2.50 -21.81 26.69
N ASP A 512 -3.13 -20.63 26.62
CA ASP A 512 -2.54 -19.36 27.06
C ASP A 512 -2.60 -19.18 28.58
N ARG A 513 -3.70 -19.58 29.24
CA ARG A 513 -3.89 -19.32 30.69
C ARG A 513 -2.80 -19.91 31.58
N PRO A 514 -2.34 -21.16 31.40
CA PRO A 514 -1.27 -21.69 32.25
C PRO A 514 0.07 -20.96 32.04
N ILE A 515 0.34 -20.47 30.83
CA ILE A 515 1.55 -19.70 30.54
C ILE A 515 1.41 -18.29 31.11
N ALA A 516 0.26 -17.61 30.90
CA ALA A 516 -0.02 -16.29 31.46
C ALA A 516 -0.04 -16.24 32.99
N ALA A 517 -0.33 -17.38 33.65
CA ALA A 517 -0.24 -17.51 35.11
C ALA A 517 1.21 -17.61 35.62
N ASP A 518 2.16 -17.85 34.74
CA ASP A 518 3.58 -17.80 35.07
C ASP A 518 4.06 -16.34 34.95
N HIS A 519 4.19 -15.66 36.07
CA HIS A 519 4.64 -14.26 36.13
C HIS A 519 6.14 -14.08 35.91
N SER A 520 6.86 -15.12 35.51
CA SER A 520 8.27 -15.01 35.13
C SER A 520 8.40 -14.32 33.77
N SER A 521 9.57 -13.80 33.44
CA SER A 521 9.90 -13.29 32.11
C SER A 521 10.49 -14.37 31.18
N SER A 522 10.22 -15.64 31.49
CA SER A 522 10.79 -16.77 30.76
C SER A 522 10.35 -16.79 29.31
N ILE A 523 11.26 -17.24 28.43
CA ILE A 523 11.00 -17.28 26.97
C ILE A 523 10.12 -18.47 26.65
N VAL A 524 9.12 -18.22 25.79
CA VAL A 524 8.33 -19.26 25.11
C VAL A 524 8.92 -19.54 23.74
N VAL A 525 9.20 -20.80 23.46
CA VAL A 525 9.70 -21.27 22.16
C VAL A 525 8.59 -22.00 21.43
N ASP A 526 8.23 -21.50 20.28
CA ASP A 526 7.26 -22.14 19.41
C ASP A 526 7.96 -23.06 18.40
N VAL A 527 7.42 -24.25 18.19
CA VAL A 527 7.94 -25.23 17.22
C VAL A 527 6.86 -25.55 16.19
N PRO A 528 7.06 -25.30 14.91
CA PRO A 528 8.34 -24.95 14.27
C PRO A 528 8.93 -23.62 14.73
N PHE A 529 10.21 -23.69 15.13
CA PHE A 529 10.99 -22.51 15.47
C PHE A 529 11.50 -21.84 14.21
N GLY A 530 11.48 -20.52 14.18
CA GLY A 530 12.06 -19.75 13.08
C GLY A 530 11.92 -18.26 13.28
N ILE A 531 12.82 -17.54 12.60
CA ILE A 531 12.74 -16.11 12.47
C ILE A 531 12.61 -15.80 10.98
N ARG A 532 11.53 -15.10 10.63
CA ARG A 532 11.22 -14.78 9.27
C ARG A 532 11.32 -13.27 9.03
N GLY A 533 12.17 -12.85 8.11
CA GLY A 533 12.36 -11.47 7.72
C GLY A 533 11.55 -11.05 6.49
N GLY A 534 10.26 -11.36 6.44
CA GLY A 534 9.48 -11.18 5.22
C GLY A 534 10.02 -12.01 4.04
N VAL A 535 11.04 -12.82 4.32
CA VAL A 535 11.84 -13.58 3.38
C VAL A 535 12.26 -14.86 4.10
N PRO A 536 12.06 -16.07 3.55
CA PRO A 536 12.59 -17.28 4.15
C PRO A 536 14.11 -17.15 4.34
N LEU A 537 14.59 -17.47 5.53
CA LEU A 537 16.03 -17.55 5.75
C LEU A 537 16.63 -18.69 4.93
N PRO A 538 17.88 -18.57 4.45
CA PRO A 538 18.56 -19.67 3.79
C PRO A 538 18.51 -20.93 4.65
N GLY A 539 17.87 -21.97 4.13
CA GLY A 539 17.72 -23.26 4.83
C GLY A 539 16.48 -23.38 5.73
N GLU A 540 15.54 -22.45 5.77
CA GLU A 540 14.23 -22.65 6.39
C GLU A 540 13.35 -23.57 5.55
N GLY A 541 13.18 -24.79 6.02
CA GLY A 541 12.18 -25.73 5.50
C GLY A 541 10.84 -25.70 6.24
N ALA A 542 10.76 -25.05 7.41
CA ALA A 542 9.59 -25.05 8.25
C ALA A 542 8.80 -23.76 8.15
N THR A 543 7.51 -23.88 8.02
CA THR A 543 6.59 -22.74 8.07
C THR A 543 6.35 -22.39 9.54
N PHE A 544 6.73 -21.17 9.90
CA PHE A 544 6.36 -20.54 11.16
C PHE A 544 4.82 -20.52 11.31
N ASP A 545 4.33 -20.91 12.50
CA ASP A 545 2.90 -20.83 12.77
C ASP A 545 2.47 -19.39 13.08
N PRO A 546 1.47 -18.84 12.39
CA PRO A 546 1.02 -17.47 12.61
C PRO A 546 0.46 -17.22 14.02
N HIS A 547 0.03 -18.27 14.75
CA HIS A 547 -0.46 -18.13 16.12
C HIS A 547 0.64 -17.74 17.10
N ALA A 548 1.87 -18.18 16.90
CA ALA A 548 2.96 -17.98 17.84
C ALA A 548 3.16 -16.52 18.28
N GLN A 549 3.20 -15.59 17.31
CA GLN A 549 3.37 -14.17 17.64
C GLN A 549 2.08 -13.54 18.19
N VAL A 550 0.91 -13.98 17.69
CA VAL A 550 -0.38 -13.50 18.19
C VAL A 550 -0.59 -13.85 19.66
N LEU A 551 -0.28 -15.08 20.06
CA LEU A 551 -0.50 -15.54 21.43
C LEU A 551 0.36 -14.79 22.46
N ALA A 552 1.50 -14.23 22.05
CA ALA A 552 2.25 -13.32 22.91
C ALA A 552 1.41 -12.13 23.42
N THR A 553 0.34 -11.76 22.72
CA THR A 553 -0.59 -10.71 23.16
C THR A 553 -1.52 -11.18 24.30
N ALA A 554 -1.69 -12.49 24.45
CA ALA A 554 -2.55 -13.10 25.47
C ALA A 554 -1.77 -13.48 26.74
N ASP A 555 -0.55 -14.00 26.59
CA ASP A 555 0.25 -14.46 27.73
C ASP A 555 1.35 -13.48 28.16
N GLY A 556 1.72 -12.51 27.32
CA GLY A 556 2.71 -11.48 27.64
C GLY A 556 4.16 -11.95 27.70
N HIS A 557 4.44 -13.22 27.40
CA HIS A 557 5.79 -13.77 27.46
C HIS A 557 6.62 -13.46 26.22
N PRO A 558 7.95 -13.25 26.35
CA PRO A 558 8.85 -13.15 25.22
C PRO A 558 8.82 -14.40 24.36
N ARG A 559 8.73 -14.23 23.04
CA ARG A 559 8.77 -15.32 22.06
C ARG A 559 10.14 -15.43 21.41
N ALA A 560 10.62 -16.66 21.29
CA ALA A 560 11.85 -16.91 20.53
C ALA A 560 11.65 -16.70 19.02
N VAL A 561 10.44 -16.88 18.54
CA VAL A 561 10.05 -16.67 17.13
C VAL A 561 9.81 -15.20 16.83
N ALA A 562 9.95 -14.82 15.55
CA ALA A 562 9.60 -13.48 15.07
C ALA A 562 9.28 -13.50 13.58
N TYR A 563 8.27 -12.72 13.19
CA TYR A 563 7.98 -12.40 11.78
C TYR A 563 8.25 -10.90 11.57
N LEU A 564 9.34 -10.59 10.89
CA LEU A 564 9.83 -9.24 10.69
C LEU A 564 9.97 -8.92 9.19
N SER A 565 9.87 -7.65 8.81
CA SER A 565 10.11 -7.24 7.43
C SER A 565 11.60 -7.23 7.08
N ARG A 566 12.46 -6.97 8.07
CA ARG A 566 13.92 -6.98 7.98
C ARG A 566 14.53 -7.44 9.30
N ILE A 567 15.60 -8.21 9.21
CA ILE A 567 16.39 -8.68 10.35
C ILE A 567 17.84 -8.26 10.15
N PRO A 568 18.51 -7.69 11.15
CA PRO A 568 19.96 -7.52 11.13
C PRO A 568 20.65 -8.87 10.95
N GLU A 569 21.69 -8.91 10.13
CA GLU A 569 22.51 -10.12 9.97
C GLU A 569 23.12 -10.56 11.31
N THR A 570 23.55 -9.60 12.12
CA THR A 570 24.06 -9.83 13.48
C THR A 570 23.01 -10.49 14.37
N THR A 571 21.78 -9.98 14.40
CA THR A 571 20.69 -10.59 15.17
C THR A 571 20.43 -12.04 14.73
N LEU A 572 20.47 -12.29 13.42
CA LEU A 572 20.33 -13.64 12.90
C LEU A 572 21.47 -14.54 13.32
N HIS A 573 22.72 -14.08 13.21
CA HIS A 573 23.90 -14.80 13.68
C HIS A 573 23.85 -15.11 15.18
N ASP A 574 23.44 -14.14 15.99
CA ASP A 574 23.33 -14.30 17.43
C ASP A 574 22.30 -15.38 17.79
N ILE A 575 21.13 -15.34 17.14
CA ILE A 575 20.08 -16.34 17.38
C ILE A 575 20.50 -17.75 16.92
N LEU A 576 21.07 -17.85 15.73
CA LEU A 576 21.57 -19.12 15.19
C LEU A 576 22.82 -19.63 15.91
N GLY A 577 23.53 -18.77 16.62
CA GLY A 577 24.66 -19.09 17.48
C GLY A 577 24.27 -19.83 18.77
N HIS A 578 22.99 -19.81 19.16
CA HIS A 578 22.49 -20.54 20.30
C HIS A 578 22.37 -22.05 20.00
N PRO A 579 23.14 -22.94 20.67
CA PRO A 579 23.09 -24.38 20.42
C PRO A 579 21.69 -24.98 20.51
N PHE A 580 20.86 -24.50 21.44
CA PHE A 580 19.50 -24.98 21.60
C PHE A 580 18.63 -24.67 20.38
N TYR A 581 18.70 -23.44 19.84
CA TYR A 581 17.93 -23.05 18.66
C TYR A 581 18.45 -23.71 17.37
N ALA A 582 19.76 -23.84 17.24
CA ALA A 582 20.39 -24.55 16.12
C ALA A 582 19.95 -26.01 16.04
N ASP A 583 19.86 -26.70 17.19
CA ASP A 583 19.38 -28.09 17.28
C ASP A 583 17.89 -28.20 16.93
N LEU A 584 17.04 -27.27 17.37
CA LEU A 584 15.62 -27.24 16.99
C LEU A 584 15.45 -27.07 15.49
N LEU A 585 16.21 -26.18 14.86
CA LEU A 585 16.19 -25.98 13.42
C LEU A 585 16.65 -27.23 12.66
N ALA A 586 17.69 -27.92 13.14
CA ALA A 586 18.19 -29.15 12.56
C ALA A 586 17.12 -30.28 12.62
N LEU A 587 16.46 -30.46 13.77
CA LEU A 587 15.39 -31.42 13.93
C LEU A 587 14.21 -31.16 12.99
N GLN A 588 13.81 -29.90 12.83
CA GLN A 588 12.71 -29.51 11.94
C GLN A 588 13.01 -29.80 10.46
N ARG A 589 14.29 -29.81 10.07
CA ARG A 589 14.73 -30.12 8.72
C ARG A 589 14.89 -31.64 8.45
N HIS A 590 14.43 -32.48 9.35
CA HIS A 590 14.70 -33.93 9.33
C HIS A 590 16.20 -34.27 9.27
N GLN A 591 17.05 -33.32 9.68
CA GLN A 591 18.46 -33.52 9.85
C GLN A 591 18.68 -33.95 11.31
N HIS A 592 19.50 -34.96 11.53
CA HIS A 592 20.03 -35.18 12.86
C HIS A 592 20.70 -33.86 13.34
N PRO A 593 20.58 -33.48 14.61
CA PRO A 593 21.30 -32.31 15.12
C PRO A 593 22.71 -32.34 14.56
N ILE A 594 23.14 -31.25 13.90
CA ILE A 594 24.40 -31.20 13.12
C ILE A 594 25.57 -31.74 13.95
N HIS A 595 25.50 -31.53 15.23
CA HIS A 595 26.47 -32.00 16.21
C HIS A 595 26.36 -33.48 16.55
N ALA A 596 25.19 -34.10 16.41
CA ALA A 596 25.01 -35.53 16.67
C ALA A 596 25.55 -36.40 15.54
N ALA A 597 25.48 -35.92 14.29
CA ALA A 597 26.00 -36.63 13.11
C ALA A 597 27.53 -36.68 13.06
N LEU A 598 28.21 -35.74 13.73
CA LEU A 598 29.69 -35.59 13.71
C LEU A 598 30.35 -36.18 14.96
N ALA A 599 29.58 -36.70 15.94
CA ALA A 599 30.11 -37.02 17.26
C ALA A 599 29.87 -38.48 17.67
N GLY A 600 30.91 -39.16 18.07
CA GLY A 600 30.79 -40.37 18.86
C GLY A 600 30.03 -40.11 20.18
N ARG A 601 29.51 -41.19 20.82
CA ARG A 601 28.58 -41.10 21.98
C ARG A 601 28.96 -40.08 23.08
N HIS A 602 30.24 -39.92 23.39
CA HIS A 602 30.70 -38.96 24.41
C HIS A 602 30.57 -37.49 23.97
N ARG A 603 30.80 -37.21 22.72
CA ARG A 603 30.68 -35.86 22.13
C ARG A 603 29.21 -35.44 22.06
N TYR A 604 28.30 -36.37 21.75
CA TYR A 604 26.87 -36.15 21.74
C TYR A 604 26.31 -35.74 23.12
N GLN A 605 26.74 -36.39 24.22
CA GLN A 605 26.34 -36.00 25.55
C GLN A 605 26.84 -34.60 25.93
N GLY A 606 28.06 -34.23 25.52
CA GLY A 606 28.59 -32.88 25.71
C GLY A 606 27.75 -31.82 25.00
N LEU A 607 27.26 -32.11 23.79
CA LEU A 607 26.41 -31.18 23.01
C LEU A 607 25.02 -31.04 23.61
N LEU A 608 24.37 -32.10 24.07
CA LEU A 608 23.10 -32.03 24.78
C LEU A 608 23.24 -31.23 26.11
N THR A 609 24.36 -31.34 26.77
CA THR A 609 24.68 -30.56 27.98
C THR A 609 24.83 -29.07 27.60
N ALA A 610 25.50 -28.76 26.49
CA ALA A 610 25.62 -27.39 25.99
C ALA A 610 24.26 -26.79 25.64
N ALA A 611 23.42 -27.52 24.91
CA ALA A 611 22.06 -27.06 24.55
C ALA A 611 21.20 -26.87 25.80
N ARG A 612 21.29 -27.76 26.77
CA ARG A 612 20.57 -27.62 28.07
C ARG A 612 21.03 -26.39 28.85
N LEU A 613 22.34 -26.14 28.95
CA LEU A 613 22.89 -24.97 29.62
C LEU A 613 22.50 -23.68 28.87
N ASP A 614 22.50 -23.70 27.56
CA ASP A 614 22.11 -22.59 26.72
C ASP A 614 20.63 -22.25 26.93
N ALA A 615 19.72 -23.20 26.85
CA ALA A 615 18.29 -23.01 27.13
C ALA A 615 18.05 -22.40 28.53
N ARG A 616 18.81 -22.85 29.55
CA ARG A 616 18.74 -22.28 30.92
C ARG A 616 19.29 -20.87 30.99
N ARG A 617 20.39 -20.56 30.28
CA ARG A 617 20.98 -19.20 30.23
C ARG A 617 20.06 -18.21 29.55
N MET A 618 19.35 -18.65 28.51
CA MET A 618 18.33 -17.86 27.83
C MET A 618 17.04 -17.72 28.64
N ASP A 619 16.87 -18.46 29.72
CA ASP A 619 15.63 -18.56 30.50
C ASP A 619 14.45 -19.08 29.69
N VAL A 620 14.65 -20.16 28.92
CA VAL A 620 13.56 -20.84 28.21
C VAL A 620 12.69 -21.59 29.20
N GLY A 621 11.47 -21.11 29.46
CA GLY A 621 10.52 -21.72 30.41
C GLY A 621 9.54 -22.67 29.74
N TRP A 622 9.09 -22.34 28.54
CA TRP A 622 7.99 -23.01 27.87
C TRP A 622 8.30 -23.35 26.40
N ILE A 623 7.76 -24.48 25.91
CA ILE A 623 7.85 -24.88 24.51
C ILE A 623 6.48 -25.35 24.06
N ILE A 624 5.94 -24.72 23.00
CA ILE A 624 4.67 -25.05 22.37
C ILE A 624 4.98 -25.74 21.05
N VAL A 625 4.42 -26.94 20.84
CA VAL A 625 4.68 -27.72 19.61
C VAL A 625 3.42 -27.74 18.73
N TRP A 626 3.36 -26.81 17.77
CA TRP A 626 2.24 -26.66 16.84
C TRP A 626 2.14 -27.81 15.83
N HIS A 627 3.29 -28.28 15.37
CA HIS A 627 3.37 -29.39 14.43
C HIS A 627 4.33 -30.47 14.91
N PRO A 628 3.99 -31.76 14.76
CA PRO A 628 4.85 -32.85 15.19
C PRO A 628 6.21 -32.79 14.49
N VAL A 629 7.28 -32.90 15.27
CA VAL A 629 8.66 -33.00 14.78
C VAL A 629 9.26 -34.30 15.30
N THR A 630 9.78 -35.12 14.39
CA THR A 630 10.35 -36.44 14.73
C THR A 630 11.57 -36.27 15.64
N GLY A 631 11.60 -37.01 16.76
CA GLY A 631 12.69 -36.97 17.73
C GLY A 631 12.65 -35.80 18.71
N LEU A 632 11.76 -34.81 18.53
CA LEU A 632 11.70 -33.61 19.37
C LEU A 632 11.43 -33.94 20.85
N ALA A 633 10.44 -34.79 21.13
CA ALA A 633 10.11 -35.15 22.53
C ALA A 633 11.29 -35.78 23.29
N GLN A 634 12.08 -36.65 22.62
CA GLN A 634 13.29 -37.21 23.22
C GLN A 634 14.38 -36.16 23.41
N TYR A 635 14.54 -35.26 22.48
CA TYR A 635 15.49 -34.14 22.60
C TYR A 635 15.12 -33.23 23.78
N LEU A 636 13.86 -32.84 23.88
CA LEU A 636 13.35 -31.99 24.95
C LEU A 636 13.55 -32.64 26.34
N ALA A 637 13.24 -33.93 26.49
CA ALA A 637 13.47 -34.65 27.72
C ALA A 637 14.96 -34.67 28.12
N LYS A 638 15.88 -34.81 27.17
CA LYS A 638 17.34 -34.79 27.42
C LYS A 638 17.89 -33.39 27.69
N THR A 639 17.25 -32.34 27.18
CA THR A 639 17.65 -30.94 27.38
C THR A 639 16.97 -30.29 28.59
N GLY A 640 16.14 -31.05 29.34
CA GLY A 640 15.60 -30.61 30.62
C GLY A 640 14.19 -30.06 30.57
N PHE A 641 13.39 -30.47 29.60
CA PHE A 641 11.97 -30.13 29.48
C PHE A 641 11.11 -31.40 29.70
N ARG A 642 9.94 -31.22 30.31
CA ARG A 642 8.92 -32.26 30.44
C ARG A 642 7.61 -31.81 29.80
N LEU A 643 6.84 -32.74 29.28
CA LEU A 643 5.46 -32.49 28.90
C LEU A 643 4.67 -32.07 30.14
N ASP A 644 4.08 -30.90 30.12
CA ASP A 644 3.28 -30.33 31.19
C ASP A 644 1.80 -30.58 30.97
N TYR A 645 1.28 -30.15 29.86
CA TYR A 645 -0.12 -30.36 29.44
C TYR A 645 -0.29 -30.44 27.94
N ARG A 646 -1.53 -30.72 27.52
CA ARG A 646 -1.98 -30.63 26.11
C ARG A 646 -3.24 -29.79 26.06
N ALA A 647 -3.26 -28.79 25.17
CA ALA A 647 -4.43 -27.97 24.87
C ALA A 647 -4.83 -28.19 23.39
N ASP A 648 -6.06 -28.60 23.15
CA ASP A 648 -6.55 -28.92 21.79
C ASP A 648 -5.63 -29.86 20.97
N GLY A 649 -4.97 -30.82 21.69
CA GLY A 649 -3.99 -31.73 21.09
C GLY A 649 -2.58 -31.17 20.95
N ILE A 650 -2.37 -29.87 21.18
CA ILE A 650 -1.07 -29.17 21.11
C ILE A 650 -0.29 -29.48 22.38
N PRO A 651 0.88 -30.14 22.32
CA PRO A 651 1.69 -30.41 23.48
C PRO A 651 2.47 -29.17 23.92
N VAL A 652 2.44 -28.90 25.23
CA VAL A 652 3.18 -27.82 25.88
C VAL A 652 4.17 -28.45 26.86
N TYR A 653 5.44 -28.09 26.72
CA TYR A 653 6.52 -28.55 27.59
C TYR A 653 6.97 -27.42 28.50
N ARG A 654 7.37 -27.78 29.75
CA ARG A 654 7.91 -26.84 30.75
C ARG A 654 9.31 -27.25 31.15
N ALA A 655 10.17 -26.27 31.45
CA ALA A 655 11.51 -26.48 31.92
C ALA A 655 11.51 -27.15 33.33
N ILE A 656 12.33 -28.18 33.51
CA ILE A 656 12.48 -28.87 34.80
C ILE A 656 13.34 -28.00 35.74
N GLY A 657 12.79 -27.61 36.87
CA GLY A 657 13.46 -26.76 37.85
C GLY A 657 13.14 -25.27 37.73
N ALA A 658 12.24 -24.84 36.80
CA ALA A 658 11.56 -23.58 36.93
C ALA A 658 10.67 -23.68 38.20
N SER A 659 11.06 -23.00 39.26
CA SER A 659 10.25 -22.96 40.49
C SER A 659 8.94 -22.25 40.18
N SER A 660 7.81 -22.92 40.39
CA SER A 660 6.54 -22.26 40.65
C SER A 660 6.70 -21.39 41.89
N GLN A 661 7.13 -20.16 41.76
CA GLN A 661 6.88 -19.19 42.81
C GLN A 661 5.37 -18.88 42.74
N HIS A 662 4.63 -19.53 43.63
CA HIS A 662 3.24 -19.22 43.94
C HIS A 662 3.18 -17.91 44.70
#